data_a728655c4c3cd936edbe775822bdedd7
#
_entry.id   a728655c4c3cd936edbe775822bdedd7
#
_cell.length_a   1.000
_cell.length_b   1.000
_cell.length_c   1.000
_cell.angle_alpha   90.00
_cell.angle_beta   90.00
_cell.angle_gamma   90.00
#
_symmetry.space_group_name_H-M   'P 1'
#
loop_
_entity.id
_entity.type
_entity.pdbx_description
1 polymer ?
#
loop_
_entity_poly.entity_id
_entity_poly.type
_entity_poly.pdbx_seq_one_letter_code
_entity_poly.pdbx_strand_id
1 'polypeptide(L)'
;MILRFTIFVFSLILFTSNSYSQEMNLKGHVYDSTGTVPLINAVAVAIRVRDSLMLGYERTDAEGFFELSGFEVDTFTLIISHPNYDDKFYYIFGHSENDSINIPTISMPANLQDFDDVVIYANKNPIFYNGDTLVYVADSFQVAENAVVEDLLKKLPGLEIGADGKIKSQGKNIDQVLVDGDEFFGSDPTIATKNLGAKGVETVQVYEKKQENSEDGEETLQILDLRLKEDAKKGYFGRVSGASDFQQFYEGELLINKFNKSQKISIFVLGANTPKSNFGFGDRNKFGLENEGNTRMFDDDGDFIYSSNGSTAGIPQTLRAGIYFSDKIGKKKKTEIGFNYSYYDTKNNALGNSRSQFFIQDSTFTTDDSTRNISSDVSHNVNLRFESQLDSLTRIEIRPSFRSNTGGQNNTDFTSWRTEADSLSRSNTVTNENKATSNSLSAEIEFVRKFMKPKRMLALDYDLGLEDNRSDGKLNSENVFYDSSQTQSNFDQGKINYQNGISHSIRGSYYEPIGKKFKIQTEYSYDVGNTNQNKETRDFNPVTGQFDIVNPTFSNNFENSRTQHRAGAKLWYESRKYTIVAGARVRNIDIQNRNKVTEDVINQNFTNVLPNLRFTYNPARSKRLRITYNTNSRQPSISDLQPIPDNTNPNRLRIGNSNLRPDYSHTVNANFNTWNALSGRYIYVGGNGYYATDAFGDSTTITNFGQQIIKKVNVKSASSASVNMGAGLPFKKNKKITLRPNLSGNIYQGFSFLNGERNTATNLSLTPSLELVYQSDSLEFNVRGNLSYNSPTNSLRSFSTTPYTAQDYFAGFVWRLKHGFKVESNVNYTINGQRSDEYNINYLIWNASVSKYFLKTNNLELQFIANDILNQNIDASRYVSQNVITDNFTKIISRYFLVKMTYRFNSNKTTEKDGKGGWH
;
A
#
# COMPACT_ATOMS: atom_id res chain seq x y z
N MET A 1 19.25 19.92 28.74
CA MET A 1 17.92 20.19 28.18
C MET A 1 16.99 18.95 28.24
N ILE A 2 17.47 17.76 27.94
CA ILE A 2 16.71 16.50 27.99
C ILE A 2 16.17 16.19 29.40
N LEU A 3 16.96 16.38 30.44
CA LEU A 3 16.54 16.15 31.84
C LEU A 3 15.41 17.07 32.32
N ARG A 4 15.34 18.33 31.81
CA ARG A 4 14.26 19.29 32.13
C ARG A 4 12.95 18.96 31.37
N PHE A 5 13.05 18.38 30.17
CA PHE A 5 11.89 17.94 29.40
C PHE A 5 11.28 16.65 30.00
N THR A 6 12.14 15.73 30.47
CA THR A 6 11.72 14.50 31.16
C THR A 6 10.96 14.83 32.46
N ILE A 7 11.43 15.84 33.20
CA ILE A 7 10.76 16.30 34.45
C ILE A 7 9.44 17.00 34.13
N PHE A 8 9.33 17.74 33.03
CA PHE A 8 8.07 18.38 32.61
C PHE A 8 7.03 17.34 32.15
N VAL A 9 7.44 16.32 31.40
CA VAL A 9 6.56 15.20 31.02
C VAL A 9 6.14 14.38 32.24
N PHE A 10 7.06 14.18 33.20
CA PHE A 10 6.75 13.45 34.45
C PHE A 10 5.83 14.25 35.39
N SER A 11 5.93 15.58 35.39
CA SER A 11 5.02 16.44 36.18
C SER A 11 3.63 16.55 35.56
N LEU A 12 3.47 16.39 34.24
CA LEU A 12 2.17 16.36 33.56
C LEU A 12 1.39 15.08 33.87
N ILE A 13 2.11 13.97 34.15
CA ILE A 13 1.51 12.68 34.53
C ILE A 13 0.97 12.73 35.96
N LEU A 14 1.42 13.65 36.81
CA LEU A 14 0.99 13.77 38.21
C LEU A 14 -0.28 14.63 38.41
N PHE A 15 -0.82 15.27 37.36
CA PHE A 15 -2.05 16.05 37.41
C PHE A 15 -3.29 15.33 36.89
N THR A 16 -3.29 14.00 36.80
CA THR A 16 -4.53 13.26 36.56
C THR A 16 -5.30 13.20 37.89
N SER A 17 -6.25 14.13 38.07
CA SER A 17 -7.28 13.98 39.06
C SER A 17 -7.99 12.65 38.84
N ASN A 18 -7.90 11.74 39.81
CA ASN A 18 -8.64 10.49 39.85
C ASN A 18 -10.14 10.82 39.86
N SER A 19 -10.75 10.84 38.64
CA SER A 19 -12.18 10.62 38.54
C SER A 19 -12.40 9.14 38.75
N TYR A 20 -12.70 8.71 39.97
CA TYR A 20 -13.16 7.37 40.25
C TYR A 20 -14.55 7.20 39.60
N SER A 21 -14.56 6.67 38.39
CA SER A 21 -15.74 5.93 37.90
C SER A 21 -15.76 4.64 38.69
N GLN A 22 -16.86 4.36 39.39
CA GLN A 22 -17.05 3.08 40.05
C GLN A 22 -17.05 2.00 38.98
N GLU A 23 -15.98 1.20 38.90
CA GLU A 23 -15.85 0.08 38.00
C GLU A 23 -16.36 -1.19 38.67
N MET A 24 -17.18 -1.95 37.96
CA MET A 24 -17.72 -3.21 38.39
C MET A 24 -16.93 -4.38 37.84
N ASN A 25 -16.73 -5.42 38.65
CA ASN A 25 -16.14 -6.69 38.29
C ASN A 25 -17.16 -7.82 38.44
N LEU A 26 -17.20 -8.71 37.45
CA LEU A 26 -18.11 -9.86 37.42
C LEU A 26 -17.28 -11.14 37.28
N LYS A 27 -17.50 -12.12 38.17
CA LYS A 27 -16.77 -13.39 38.19
C LYS A 27 -17.73 -14.56 38.24
N GLY A 28 -17.34 -15.68 37.57
CA GLY A 28 -18.17 -16.89 37.64
C GLY A 28 -17.46 -18.09 37.06
N HIS A 29 -18.07 -19.28 37.26
CA HIS A 29 -17.59 -20.54 36.68
C HIS A 29 -18.68 -21.14 35.80
N VAL A 30 -18.27 -21.75 34.68
CA VAL A 30 -19.13 -22.37 33.68
C VAL A 30 -18.83 -23.87 33.59
N TYR A 31 -19.85 -24.70 33.79
CA TYR A 31 -19.77 -26.14 33.73
C TYR A 31 -20.81 -26.72 32.76
N ASP A 32 -20.67 -27.98 32.42
CA ASP A 32 -21.66 -28.75 31.70
C ASP A 32 -22.94 -28.98 32.55
N SER A 33 -24.00 -29.57 32.00
CA SER A 33 -25.26 -29.82 32.70
C SER A 33 -25.13 -30.75 33.89
N THR A 34 -24.05 -31.54 33.98
CA THR A 34 -23.79 -32.42 35.13
C THR A 34 -23.08 -31.68 36.29
N GLY A 35 -22.57 -30.49 36.04
CA GLY A 35 -21.80 -29.70 37.02
C GLY A 35 -20.40 -30.25 37.30
N THR A 36 -19.91 -31.19 36.51
CA THR A 36 -18.66 -31.89 36.78
C THR A 36 -17.54 -31.52 35.79
N VAL A 37 -17.88 -31.14 34.55
CA VAL A 37 -16.90 -30.78 33.53
C VAL A 37 -16.84 -29.27 33.32
N PRO A 38 -15.72 -28.60 33.64
CA PRO A 38 -15.56 -27.18 33.37
C PRO A 38 -15.55 -26.92 31.87
N LEU A 39 -16.29 -25.92 31.40
CA LEU A 39 -16.37 -25.57 29.99
C LEU A 39 -15.29 -24.54 29.67
N ILE A 40 -14.21 -25.03 29.04
CA ILE A 40 -13.09 -24.24 28.59
C ILE A 40 -13.45 -23.46 27.31
N ASN A 41 -13.10 -22.18 27.23
CA ASN A 41 -13.39 -21.31 26.10
C ASN A 41 -14.88 -20.97 25.91
N ALA A 42 -15.74 -21.16 26.90
CA ALA A 42 -17.05 -20.55 26.89
C ALA A 42 -16.91 -19.02 26.91
N VAL A 43 -17.73 -18.30 26.17
CA VAL A 43 -17.68 -16.84 26.06
C VAL A 43 -18.70 -16.22 26.99
N ALA A 44 -18.27 -15.43 27.96
CA ALA A 44 -19.09 -14.59 28.79
C ALA A 44 -19.13 -13.16 28.21
N VAL A 45 -20.32 -12.65 27.89
CA VAL A 45 -20.54 -11.32 27.32
C VAL A 45 -21.53 -10.55 28.17
N ALA A 46 -21.20 -9.33 28.59
CA ALA A 46 -22.09 -8.42 29.27
C ALA A 46 -22.68 -7.39 28.29
N ILE A 47 -24.02 -7.37 28.13
CA ILE A 47 -24.73 -6.45 27.25
C ILE A 47 -25.66 -5.57 28.08
N ARG A 48 -25.53 -4.26 27.97
CA ARG A 48 -26.36 -3.29 28.66
C ARG A 48 -27.81 -3.35 28.17
N VAL A 49 -28.76 -3.40 29.11
CA VAL A 49 -30.18 -3.62 28.77
C VAL A 49 -30.81 -2.43 28.06
N ARG A 50 -30.48 -1.20 28.45
CA ARG A 50 -31.15 0.02 27.94
C ARG A 50 -30.90 0.33 26.48
N ASP A 51 -29.73 -0.08 25.93
CA ASP A 51 -29.27 0.29 24.58
C ASP A 51 -28.57 -0.86 23.85
N SER A 52 -28.59 -2.07 24.42
CA SER A 52 -27.98 -3.28 23.87
C SER A 52 -26.49 -3.15 23.58
N LEU A 53 -25.78 -2.28 24.29
CA LEU A 53 -24.33 -2.11 24.17
C LEU A 53 -23.55 -3.19 24.89
N MET A 54 -22.50 -3.72 24.23
CA MET A 54 -21.57 -4.64 24.86
C MET A 54 -20.68 -3.87 25.85
N LEU A 55 -20.78 -4.21 27.16
CA LEU A 55 -19.98 -3.61 28.22
C LEU A 55 -18.61 -4.28 28.34
N GLY A 56 -18.54 -5.60 28.13
CA GLY A 56 -17.31 -6.37 28.17
C GLY A 56 -17.55 -7.83 27.81
N TYR A 57 -16.46 -8.54 27.55
CA TYR A 57 -16.48 -9.98 27.30
C TYR A 57 -15.19 -10.65 27.76
N GLU A 58 -15.26 -11.92 28.16
CA GLU A 58 -14.12 -12.75 28.53
C GLU A 58 -14.39 -14.22 28.19
N ARG A 59 -13.33 -15.06 28.11
CA ARG A 59 -13.45 -16.51 27.96
C ARG A 59 -13.11 -17.21 29.26
N THR A 60 -13.78 -18.33 29.45
CA THR A 60 -13.42 -19.23 30.55
C THR A 60 -12.06 -19.89 30.32
N ASP A 61 -11.29 -19.99 31.38
CA ASP A 61 -10.00 -20.70 31.43
C ASP A 61 -10.20 -22.24 31.54
N ALA A 62 -9.13 -22.96 31.91
CA ALA A 62 -9.15 -24.43 32.00
C ALA A 62 -10.05 -24.95 33.14
N GLU A 63 -10.27 -24.16 34.15
CA GLU A 63 -11.13 -24.41 35.32
C GLU A 63 -12.57 -23.93 35.07
N GLY A 64 -12.89 -23.41 33.87
CA GLY A 64 -14.19 -22.85 33.54
C GLY A 64 -14.45 -21.46 34.17
N PHE A 65 -13.42 -20.79 34.71
CA PHE A 65 -13.54 -19.49 35.36
C PHE A 65 -13.46 -18.35 34.35
N PHE A 66 -14.27 -17.28 34.55
CA PHE A 66 -14.16 -16.01 33.83
C PHE A 66 -14.24 -14.83 34.81
N GLU A 67 -13.58 -13.72 34.40
CA GLU A 67 -13.61 -12.44 35.12
C GLU A 67 -13.79 -11.29 34.12
N LEU A 68 -14.94 -10.64 34.15
CA LEU A 68 -15.22 -9.41 33.40
C LEU A 68 -14.98 -8.21 34.32
N SER A 69 -14.11 -7.28 33.92
CA SER A 69 -13.73 -6.12 34.74
C SER A 69 -13.69 -4.82 33.93
N GLY A 70 -13.89 -3.69 34.61
CA GLY A 70 -13.62 -2.36 34.05
C GLY A 70 -14.78 -1.75 33.29
N PHE A 71 -16.03 -2.03 33.62
CA PHE A 71 -17.20 -1.38 33.06
C PHE A 71 -18.04 -0.64 34.10
N GLU A 72 -18.75 0.38 33.66
CA GLU A 72 -19.59 1.19 34.52
C GLU A 72 -20.75 0.38 35.15
N VAL A 73 -21.09 0.70 36.39
CA VAL A 73 -22.23 0.06 37.10
C VAL A 73 -23.52 0.37 36.34
N ASP A 74 -24.15 -0.65 35.75
CA ASP A 74 -25.43 -0.55 35.02
C ASP A 74 -26.18 -1.89 35.05
N THR A 75 -27.43 -1.90 34.59
CA THR A 75 -28.19 -3.12 34.38
C THR A 75 -27.82 -3.75 33.07
N PHE A 76 -27.42 -5.02 33.08
CA PHE A 76 -26.99 -5.71 31.88
C PHE A 76 -27.44 -7.18 31.84
N THR A 77 -27.46 -7.74 30.63
CA THR A 77 -27.64 -9.18 30.41
C THR A 77 -26.26 -9.81 30.23
N LEU A 78 -25.91 -10.77 31.07
CA LEU A 78 -24.77 -11.64 30.87
C LEU A 78 -25.21 -12.81 30.01
N ILE A 79 -24.51 -13.01 28.90
CA ILE A 79 -24.69 -14.13 27.96
C ILE A 79 -23.50 -15.05 28.11
N ILE A 80 -23.74 -16.33 28.34
CA ILE A 80 -22.71 -17.36 28.28
C ILE A 80 -22.99 -18.23 27.06
N SER A 81 -22.03 -18.32 26.16
CA SER A 81 -22.14 -19.08 24.89
C SER A 81 -20.99 -20.05 24.73
N HIS A 82 -21.28 -21.26 24.24
CA HIS A 82 -20.29 -22.27 23.91
C HIS A 82 -20.75 -23.08 22.69
N PRO A 83 -19.89 -23.43 21.71
CA PRO A 83 -20.30 -24.05 20.43
C PRO A 83 -21.10 -25.35 20.53
N ASN A 84 -20.97 -26.08 21.62
CA ASN A 84 -21.60 -27.38 21.81
C ASN A 84 -22.70 -27.39 22.90
N TYR A 85 -23.07 -26.21 23.42
CA TYR A 85 -24.01 -26.05 24.51
C TYR A 85 -25.00 -24.93 24.23
N ASP A 86 -26.20 -24.98 24.81
CA ASP A 86 -27.20 -23.93 24.66
C ASP A 86 -26.78 -22.68 25.41
N ASP A 87 -27.01 -21.51 24.80
CA ASP A 87 -26.69 -20.21 25.39
C ASP A 87 -27.48 -19.98 26.67
N LYS A 88 -26.82 -19.39 27.67
CA LYS A 88 -27.46 -18.99 28.94
C LYS A 88 -27.47 -17.47 29.07
N PHE A 89 -28.59 -16.96 29.59
CA PHE A 89 -28.84 -15.54 29.77
C PHE A 89 -29.16 -15.23 31.23
N TYR A 90 -28.46 -14.27 31.82
CA TYR A 90 -28.65 -13.80 33.17
C TYR A 90 -28.85 -12.30 33.20
N TYR A 91 -29.98 -11.83 33.78
CA TYR A 91 -30.19 -10.41 34.02
C TYR A 91 -29.51 -10.01 35.32
N ILE A 92 -28.62 -9.06 35.32
CA ILE A 92 -27.82 -8.59 36.43
C ILE A 92 -28.11 -7.10 36.63
N PHE A 93 -28.57 -6.77 37.82
CA PHE A 93 -28.81 -5.41 38.27
C PHE A 93 -27.55 -4.90 38.95
N GLY A 94 -26.92 -3.87 38.40
CA GLY A 94 -25.78 -3.23 39.05
C GLY A 94 -26.24 -2.44 40.31
N HIS A 95 -25.67 -2.75 41.46
CA HIS A 95 -25.85 -2.00 42.70
C HIS A 95 -24.57 -1.26 43.04
N SER A 96 -24.69 0.00 43.46
CA SER A 96 -23.54 0.90 43.71
C SER A 96 -22.70 0.54 44.98
N GLU A 97 -23.04 -0.53 45.68
CA GLU A 97 -22.36 -0.88 46.95
C GLU A 97 -21.33 -2.02 46.83
N ASN A 98 -21.26 -2.71 45.66
CA ASN A 98 -20.35 -3.85 45.49
C ASN A 98 -19.47 -3.70 44.24
N ASP A 99 -18.17 -3.58 44.43
CA ASP A 99 -17.18 -3.54 43.38
C ASP A 99 -16.99 -4.88 42.61
N SER A 100 -17.58 -5.98 43.11
CA SER A 100 -17.46 -7.30 42.54
C SER A 100 -18.74 -8.14 42.78
N ILE A 101 -19.29 -8.67 41.65
CA ILE A 101 -20.44 -9.59 41.70
C ILE A 101 -19.93 -11.00 41.37
N ASN A 102 -20.11 -11.94 42.29
CA ASN A 102 -19.84 -13.36 42.06
C ASN A 102 -21.11 -14.05 41.57
N ILE A 103 -21.12 -14.58 40.38
CA ILE A 103 -22.23 -15.35 39.85
C ILE A 103 -22.12 -16.80 40.32
N PRO A 104 -23.24 -17.40 40.81
CA PRO A 104 -23.25 -18.83 41.07
C PRO A 104 -22.80 -19.64 39.87
N THR A 105 -22.32 -20.85 40.11
CA THR A 105 -21.90 -21.77 39.03
C THR A 105 -22.94 -21.89 37.93
N ILE A 106 -22.53 -21.61 36.70
CA ILE A 106 -23.39 -21.63 35.52
C ILE A 106 -23.31 -23.01 34.90
N SER A 107 -24.44 -23.71 34.83
CA SER A 107 -24.54 -25.01 34.18
C SER A 107 -25.16 -24.86 32.77
N MET A 108 -24.50 -25.35 31.74
CA MET A 108 -24.95 -25.27 30.37
C MET A 108 -25.39 -26.65 29.83
N PRO A 109 -26.66 -26.82 29.39
CA PRO A 109 -27.11 -28.04 28.75
C PRO A 109 -26.45 -28.22 27.37
N ALA A 110 -26.13 -29.49 27.04
CA ALA A 110 -25.56 -29.79 25.72
C ALA A 110 -26.62 -29.52 24.62
N ASN A 111 -26.19 -28.85 23.55
CA ASN A 111 -27.05 -28.58 22.40
C ASN A 111 -27.21 -29.88 21.57
N LEU A 112 -28.31 -30.60 21.85
CA LEU A 112 -28.77 -31.73 21.06
C LEU A 112 -29.56 -31.15 19.90
N GLN A 113 -28.93 -31.03 18.70
CA GLN A 113 -29.61 -30.55 17.49
C GLN A 113 -30.70 -31.53 17.06
N ASP A 114 -31.93 -31.20 17.39
CA ASP A 114 -33.13 -31.66 16.68
C ASP A 114 -33.56 -30.56 15.72
N PHE A 115 -33.71 -30.88 14.44
CA PHE A 115 -34.07 -29.95 13.37
C PHE A 115 -35.59 -29.75 13.39
N ASP A 116 -36.10 -28.83 14.19
CA ASP A 116 -37.46 -28.29 14.02
C ASP A 116 -37.53 -26.83 14.46
N ASP A 117 -38.08 -26.02 13.55
CA ASP A 117 -38.51 -24.63 13.65
C ASP A 117 -37.50 -23.56 14.07
N VAL A 118 -37.16 -22.73 13.09
CA VAL A 118 -36.43 -21.49 13.28
C VAL A 118 -37.28 -20.47 14.01
N VAL A 119 -37.17 -20.43 15.32
CA VAL A 119 -37.67 -19.31 16.14
C VAL A 119 -36.56 -18.27 16.23
N ILE A 120 -36.74 -17.15 15.53
CA ILE A 120 -35.81 -16.04 15.54
C ILE A 120 -35.93 -15.29 16.86
N TYR A 121 -35.08 -15.60 17.83
CA TYR A 121 -34.84 -14.71 18.98
C TYR A 121 -33.84 -13.63 18.64
N ALA A 122 -34.22 -12.36 18.75
CA ALA A 122 -33.45 -11.19 18.34
C ALA A 122 -32.38 -10.78 19.37
N ASN A 123 -31.49 -11.69 19.77
CA ASN A 123 -30.24 -11.34 20.43
C ASN A 123 -29.06 -11.84 19.59
N LYS A 124 -28.65 -11.02 18.64
CA LYS A 124 -27.47 -11.31 17.82
C LYS A 124 -26.21 -11.16 18.66
N ASN A 125 -25.38 -12.19 18.75
CA ASN A 125 -24.05 -12.06 19.35
C ASN A 125 -23.30 -10.91 18.65
N PRO A 126 -22.67 -9.98 19.37
CA PRO A 126 -21.97 -8.83 18.78
C PRO A 126 -20.90 -9.23 17.77
N ILE A 127 -20.26 -10.39 17.97
CA ILE A 127 -19.20 -10.93 17.12
C ILE A 127 -19.42 -12.44 17.00
N PHE A 128 -19.52 -12.93 15.77
CA PHE A 128 -19.69 -14.37 15.54
C PHE A 128 -19.07 -14.79 14.19
N TYR A 129 -18.88 -16.09 14.01
CA TYR A 129 -18.48 -16.69 12.74
C TYR A 129 -19.70 -17.27 12.01
N ASN A 130 -19.87 -16.85 10.75
CA ASN A 130 -20.76 -17.51 9.81
C ASN A 130 -19.88 -18.22 8.76
N GLY A 131 -19.70 -19.55 8.91
CA GLY A 131 -18.71 -20.28 8.12
C GLY A 131 -17.28 -19.75 8.37
N ASP A 132 -16.62 -19.27 7.32
CA ASP A 132 -15.27 -18.68 7.39
C ASP A 132 -15.30 -17.15 7.51
N THR A 133 -16.50 -16.54 7.55
CA THR A 133 -16.70 -15.09 7.64
C THR A 133 -16.82 -14.66 9.09
N LEU A 134 -15.97 -13.75 9.54
CA LEU A 134 -16.09 -13.08 10.83
C LEU A 134 -17.10 -11.93 10.69
N VAL A 135 -18.16 -11.95 11.49
CA VAL A 135 -19.25 -10.97 11.43
C VAL A 135 -19.29 -10.16 12.71
N TYR A 136 -19.32 -8.84 12.57
CA TYR A 136 -19.54 -7.88 13.65
C TYR A 136 -20.91 -7.22 13.43
N VAL A 137 -21.77 -7.21 14.44
CA VAL A 137 -23.06 -6.48 14.43
C VAL A 137 -22.78 -5.03 14.78
N ALA A 138 -22.92 -4.11 13.81
CA ALA A 138 -22.50 -2.72 13.95
C ALA A 138 -23.18 -1.99 15.11
N ASP A 139 -24.48 -2.21 15.32
CA ASP A 139 -25.25 -1.55 16.38
C ASP A 139 -24.82 -1.96 17.80
N SER A 140 -24.04 -3.03 17.94
CA SER A 140 -23.49 -3.46 19.23
C SER A 140 -22.26 -2.65 19.68
N PHE A 141 -21.77 -1.74 18.84
CA PHE A 141 -20.58 -0.93 19.11
C PHE A 141 -20.96 0.55 19.10
N GLN A 142 -20.77 1.20 20.23
CA GLN A 142 -21.15 2.60 20.38
C GLN A 142 -20.27 3.51 19.53
N VAL A 143 -20.89 4.34 18.70
CA VAL A 143 -20.24 5.37 17.90
C VAL A 143 -20.97 6.70 18.09
N ALA A 144 -20.27 7.81 17.88
CA ALA A 144 -20.87 9.13 17.89
C ALA A 144 -21.97 9.25 16.82
N GLU A 145 -22.92 10.19 16.99
CA GLU A 145 -24.10 10.32 16.13
C GLU A 145 -23.79 10.50 14.65
N ASN A 146 -22.67 11.20 14.33
CA ASN A 146 -22.17 11.42 12.98
C ASN A 146 -20.86 10.69 12.71
N ALA A 147 -20.61 9.61 13.46
CA ALA A 147 -19.46 8.76 13.21
C ALA A 147 -19.49 8.18 11.80
N VAL A 148 -18.34 8.16 11.17
CA VAL A 148 -18.14 7.45 9.91
C VAL A 148 -17.80 5.99 10.18
N VAL A 149 -17.86 5.15 9.16
CA VAL A 149 -17.51 3.72 9.29
C VAL A 149 -16.10 3.53 9.86
N GLU A 150 -15.15 4.40 9.56
CA GLU A 150 -13.80 4.35 10.14
C GLU A 150 -13.83 4.40 11.69
N ASP A 151 -14.68 5.23 12.28
CA ASP A 151 -14.83 5.32 13.73
C ASP A 151 -15.45 4.04 14.32
N LEU A 152 -16.36 3.40 13.58
CA LEU A 152 -16.90 2.08 13.94
C LEU A 152 -15.79 1.02 13.87
N LEU A 153 -15.05 0.93 12.76
CA LEU A 153 -14.01 -0.07 12.55
C LEU A 153 -12.90 0.00 13.62
N LYS A 154 -12.54 1.21 14.07
CA LYS A 154 -11.57 1.41 15.17
C LYS A 154 -12.03 0.77 16.49
N LYS A 155 -13.33 0.55 16.66
CA LYS A 155 -13.92 -0.07 17.87
C LYS A 155 -14.08 -1.58 17.75
N LEU A 156 -13.95 -2.14 16.52
CA LEU A 156 -14.10 -3.56 16.29
C LEU A 156 -12.83 -4.32 16.69
N PRO A 157 -12.92 -5.31 17.58
CA PRO A 157 -11.76 -6.07 18.05
C PRO A 157 -11.02 -6.76 16.90
N GLY A 158 -9.69 -6.56 16.82
CA GLY A 158 -8.86 -7.17 15.79
C GLY A 158 -8.82 -6.42 14.46
N LEU A 159 -9.52 -5.29 14.34
CA LEU A 159 -9.37 -4.34 13.25
C LEU A 159 -8.47 -3.17 13.69
N GLU A 160 -7.58 -2.75 12.82
CA GLU A 160 -6.68 -1.63 13.01
C GLU A 160 -6.71 -0.73 11.80
N ILE A 161 -6.72 0.57 12.02
CA ILE A 161 -6.64 1.56 10.95
C ILE A 161 -5.40 2.39 11.17
N GLY A 162 -4.49 2.36 10.20
CA GLY A 162 -3.27 3.14 10.20
C GLY A 162 -3.55 4.63 10.00
N ALA A 163 -2.58 5.48 10.31
CA ALA A 163 -2.67 6.92 10.05
C ALA A 163 -2.83 7.22 8.53
N ASP A 164 -2.35 6.31 7.67
CA ASP A 164 -2.54 6.32 6.22
C ASP A 164 -3.93 5.85 5.77
N GLY A 165 -4.80 5.44 6.70
CA GLY A 165 -6.15 4.92 6.44
C GLY A 165 -6.18 3.45 6.01
N LYS A 166 -5.04 2.76 5.92
CA LYS A 166 -5.02 1.32 5.63
C LYS A 166 -5.62 0.54 6.76
N ILE A 167 -6.49 -0.40 6.41
CA ILE A 167 -7.15 -1.27 7.36
C ILE A 167 -6.39 -2.59 7.44
N LYS A 168 -6.14 -3.03 8.67
CA LYS A 168 -5.64 -4.37 8.95
C LYS A 168 -6.67 -5.13 9.74
N SER A 169 -6.92 -6.36 9.35
CA SER A 169 -7.68 -7.32 10.15
C SER A 169 -6.70 -8.37 10.65
N GLN A 170 -6.55 -8.45 11.97
CA GLN A 170 -5.71 -9.47 12.61
C GLN A 170 -4.26 -9.46 12.11
N GLY A 171 -3.72 -8.25 11.88
CA GLY A 171 -2.38 -8.04 11.38
C GLY A 171 -2.20 -8.20 9.87
N LYS A 172 -3.24 -8.67 9.13
CA LYS A 172 -3.26 -8.71 7.66
C LYS A 172 -3.88 -7.45 7.09
N ASN A 173 -3.32 -6.92 6.03
CA ASN A 173 -3.96 -5.85 5.27
C ASN A 173 -5.30 -6.33 4.71
N ILE A 174 -6.29 -5.46 4.73
CA ILE A 174 -7.52 -5.63 3.94
C ILE A 174 -7.16 -5.23 2.50
N ASP A 175 -7.34 -6.16 1.58
CA ASP A 175 -7.04 -5.93 0.17
C ASP A 175 -8.19 -5.21 -0.53
N GLN A 176 -9.44 -5.44 -0.06
CA GLN A 176 -10.62 -4.87 -0.69
C GLN A 176 -11.74 -4.61 0.32
N VAL A 177 -12.43 -3.48 0.19
CA VAL A 177 -13.66 -3.17 0.93
C VAL A 177 -14.84 -3.21 -0.01
N LEU A 178 -15.84 -4.03 0.35
CA LEU A 178 -17.10 -4.13 -0.36
C LEU A 178 -18.22 -3.41 0.41
N VAL A 179 -19.25 -3.00 -0.30
CA VAL A 179 -20.50 -2.52 0.28
C VAL A 179 -21.65 -3.32 -0.31
N ASP A 180 -22.34 -4.09 0.54
CA ASP A 180 -23.39 -5.05 0.16
C ASP A 180 -22.87 -6.15 -0.79
N GLY A 181 -21.60 -6.54 -0.69
CA GLY A 181 -20.96 -7.56 -1.51
C GLY A 181 -20.46 -7.08 -2.86
N ASP A 182 -20.72 -5.83 -3.22
CA ASP A 182 -20.25 -5.23 -4.46
C ASP A 182 -19.02 -4.37 -4.21
N GLU A 183 -18.11 -4.34 -5.17
CA GLU A 183 -17.05 -3.35 -5.17
C GLU A 183 -17.68 -1.96 -5.19
N PHE A 184 -17.39 -1.22 -4.14
CA PHE A 184 -17.79 0.15 -4.06
C PHE A 184 -16.54 0.99 -3.94
N PHE A 185 -16.12 1.66 -5.00
CA PHE A 185 -14.90 2.45 -5.08
C PHE A 185 -13.59 1.69 -5.36
N GLY A 186 -13.61 0.57 -6.08
CA GLY A 186 -12.41 -0.24 -6.31
C GLY A 186 -11.91 -0.91 -5.02
N SER A 187 -10.63 -1.17 -4.93
CA SER A 187 -10.02 -1.86 -3.77
C SER A 187 -9.80 -0.99 -2.54
N ASP A 188 -10.29 0.29 -2.53
CA ASP A 188 -9.97 1.21 -1.44
C ASP A 188 -10.90 1.17 -0.24
N PRO A 189 -10.33 0.82 0.93
CA PRO A 189 -11.05 0.85 2.18
C PRO A 189 -11.46 2.24 2.64
N THR A 190 -10.67 3.29 2.39
CA THR A 190 -10.82 4.58 3.09
C THR A 190 -12.01 5.41 2.61
N ILE A 191 -12.46 5.22 1.36
CA ILE A 191 -13.62 5.98 0.86
C ILE A 191 -14.91 5.50 1.48
N ALA A 192 -15.11 4.18 1.52
CA ALA A 192 -16.26 3.62 2.22
C ALA A 192 -16.20 4.00 3.71
N THR A 193 -15.03 3.87 4.33
CA THR A 193 -14.91 4.05 5.79
C THR A 193 -14.95 5.50 6.24
N LYS A 194 -14.44 6.44 5.48
CA LYS A 194 -14.41 7.88 5.85
C LYS A 194 -15.66 8.66 5.43
N ASN A 195 -16.50 8.09 4.56
CA ASN A 195 -17.64 8.82 4.00
C ASN A 195 -19.00 8.16 4.25
N LEU A 196 -19.06 6.86 4.50
CA LEU A 196 -20.29 6.20 4.93
C LEU A 196 -20.52 6.46 6.42
N GLY A 197 -21.76 6.81 6.77
CA GLY A 197 -22.17 6.93 8.18
C GLY A 197 -22.20 5.57 8.86
N ALA A 198 -21.56 5.46 10.02
CA ALA A 198 -21.51 4.22 10.80
C ALA A 198 -22.90 3.66 11.13
N LYS A 199 -23.87 4.52 11.45
CA LYS A 199 -25.27 4.13 11.74
C LYS A 199 -25.99 3.47 10.58
N GLY A 200 -25.52 3.69 9.33
CA GLY A 200 -26.08 3.04 8.13
C GLY A 200 -25.61 1.61 7.94
N VAL A 201 -24.60 1.15 8.69
CA VAL A 201 -24.06 -0.20 8.59
C VAL A 201 -24.87 -1.15 9.51
N GLU A 202 -25.28 -2.29 8.99
CA GLU A 202 -25.92 -3.37 9.74
C GLU A 202 -24.88 -4.33 10.32
N THR A 203 -23.98 -4.83 9.44
CA THR A 203 -22.89 -5.72 9.84
C THR A 203 -21.60 -5.38 9.10
N VAL A 204 -20.47 -5.62 9.76
CA VAL A 204 -19.15 -5.63 9.15
C VAL A 204 -18.69 -7.08 9.06
N GLN A 205 -18.38 -7.53 7.85
CA GLN A 205 -17.99 -8.91 7.58
C GLN A 205 -16.55 -8.95 7.09
N VAL A 206 -15.74 -9.83 7.65
CA VAL A 206 -14.34 -10.02 7.22
C VAL A 206 -14.13 -11.48 6.82
N TYR A 207 -13.68 -11.69 5.59
CA TYR A 207 -13.46 -13.03 5.03
C TYR A 207 -12.37 -13.02 3.94
N GLU A 208 -11.86 -14.21 3.61
CA GLU A 208 -10.95 -14.42 2.48
C GLU A 208 -11.75 -14.84 1.24
N LYS A 209 -11.62 -14.06 0.16
CA LYS A 209 -12.19 -14.38 -1.16
C LYS A 209 -11.10 -14.97 -2.04
N LYS A 210 -11.30 -16.14 -2.59
CA LYS A 210 -10.39 -16.75 -3.57
C LYS A 210 -10.53 -16.03 -4.91
N GLN A 211 -9.41 -15.66 -5.52
CA GLN A 211 -9.39 -15.23 -6.93
C GLN A 211 -9.42 -16.49 -7.82
N GLU A 212 -10.46 -16.63 -8.62
CA GLU A 212 -10.67 -17.84 -9.42
C GLU A 212 -9.62 -18.01 -10.53
N ASN A 213 -8.99 -16.90 -10.97
CA ASN A 213 -8.07 -16.85 -12.11
C ASN A 213 -6.65 -16.39 -11.79
N SER A 214 -6.24 -16.33 -10.53
CA SER A 214 -4.86 -16.00 -10.23
C SER A 214 -3.89 -17.00 -10.87
N GLU A 215 -2.73 -16.56 -11.33
CA GLU A 215 -1.66 -17.44 -11.87
C GLU A 215 -1.36 -18.62 -10.95
N ASP A 216 -1.56 -18.44 -9.66
CA ASP A 216 -1.40 -19.47 -8.64
C ASP A 216 -2.71 -20.16 -8.24
N GLY A 217 -3.87 -19.75 -8.77
CA GLY A 217 -5.19 -20.38 -8.56
C GLY A 217 -5.72 -20.32 -7.11
N GLU A 218 -5.06 -19.59 -6.21
CA GLU A 218 -5.42 -19.42 -4.78
C GLU A 218 -4.91 -18.12 -4.17
N GLU A 219 -4.67 -17.09 -4.95
CA GLU A 219 -4.59 -15.79 -4.34
C GLU A 219 -5.91 -15.49 -3.64
N THR A 220 -5.81 -15.25 -2.35
CA THR A 220 -6.97 -14.88 -1.55
C THR A 220 -6.86 -13.40 -1.23
N LEU A 221 -7.90 -12.66 -1.55
CA LEU A 221 -8.08 -11.29 -1.09
C LEU A 221 -8.70 -11.30 0.29
N GLN A 222 -8.14 -10.51 1.20
CA GLN A 222 -8.75 -10.24 2.49
C GLN A 222 -9.85 -9.18 2.29
N ILE A 223 -11.09 -9.57 2.38
CA ILE A 223 -12.26 -8.73 2.13
C ILE A 223 -12.81 -8.20 3.45
N LEU A 224 -13.15 -6.91 3.48
CA LEU A 224 -14.03 -6.31 4.47
C LEU A 224 -15.31 -5.87 3.77
N ASP A 225 -16.44 -6.49 4.09
CA ASP A 225 -17.74 -6.19 3.49
C ASP A 225 -18.65 -5.47 4.48
N LEU A 226 -19.05 -4.27 4.11
CA LEU A 226 -19.98 -3.41 4.85
C LEU A 226 -21.40 -3.68 4.39
N ARG A 227 -22.18 -4.44 5.17
CA ARG A 227 -23.60 -4.65 4.88
C ARG A 227 -24.39 -3.48 5.41
N LEU A 228 -25.10 -2.80 4.52
CA LEU A 228 -25.92 -1.64 4.87
C LEU A 228 -27.33 -2.05 5.30
N LYS A 229 -27.89 -1.28 6.22
CA LYS A 229 -29.33 -1.33 6.52
C LYS A 229 -30.14 -0.96 5.27
N GLU A 230 -31.32 -1.51 5.09
CA GLU A 230 -32.14 -1.29 3.90
C GLU A 230 -32.41 0.20 3.61
N ASP A 231 -32.59 1.00 4.65
CA ASP A 231 -32.82 2.45 4.53
C ASP A 231 -31.56 3.20 4.06
N ALA A 232 -30.37 2.68 4.38
CA ALA A 232 -29.08 3.25 3.97
C ALA A 232 -28.70 2.91 2.53
N LYS A 233 -29.37 1.95 1.89
CA LYS A 233 -29.16 1.58 0.47
C LYS A 233 -29.70 2.58 -0.52
N LYS A 234 -30.41 3.63 -0.07
CA LYS A 234 -30.97 4.68 -0.89
C LYS A 234 -30.66 6.03 -0.28
N GLY A 235 -30.19 6.97 -1.09
CA GLY A 235 -29.91 8.31 -0.67
C GLY A 235 -28.69 8.92 -1.32
N TYR A 236 -28.30 10.10 -0.84
CA TYR A 236 -27.05 10.76 -1.22
C TYR A 236 -26.30 11.20 0.04
N PHE A 237 -25.01 11.14 -0.04
CA PHE A 237 -24.10 11.56 1.03
C PHE A 237 -22.81 12.10 0.44
N GLY A 238 -22.13 12.93 1.20
CA GLY A 238 -20.88 13.51 0.74
C GLY A 238 -20.34 14.57 1.67
N ARG A 239 -19.34 15.27 1.15
CA ARG A 239 -18.71 16.39 1.85
C ARG A 239 -18.29 17.49 0.87
N VAL A 240 -18.32 18.71 1.37
CA VAL A 240 -17.70 19.88 0.76
C VAL A 240 -16.74 20.46 1.77
N SER A 241 -15.51 20.74 1.38
CA SER A 241 -14.57 21.42 2.26
C SER A 241 -13.74 22.45 1.51
N GLY A 242 -13.43 23.53 2.20
CA GLY A 242 -12.51 24.57 1.75
C GLY A 242 -11.56 24.94 2.87
N ALA A 243 -10.28 25.13 2.55
CA ALA A 243 -9.27 25.58 3.48
C ALA A 243 -8.36 26.61 2.82
N SER A 244 -7.93 27.62 3.56
CA SER A 244 -6.98 28.62 3.09
C SER A 244 -6.24 29.27 4.28
N ASP A 245 -5.05 29.76 4.00
CA ASP A 245 -4.31 30.70 4.85
C ASP A 245 -4.59 32.16 4.48
N PHE A 246 -5.47 32.40 3.47
CA PHE A 246 -5.80 33.70 2.86
C PHE A 246 -4.61 34.42 2.21
N GLN A 247 -3.50 33.72 1.96
CA GLN A 247 -2.29 34.25 1.31
C GLN A 247 -1.83 33.39 0.16
N GLN A 248 -1.33 32.18 0.45
CA GLN A 248 -0.64 31.34 -0.51
C GLN A 248 -1.25 29.94 -0.64
N PHE A 249 -1.66 29.33 0.48
CA PHE A 249 -2.08 27.94 0.53
C PHE A 249 -3.60 27.79 0.50
N TYR A 250 -4.06 26.80 -0.25
CA TYR A 250 -5.47 26.47 -0.34
C TYR A 250 -5.70 24.97 -0.52
N GLU A 251 -6.86 24.51 -0.06
CA GLU A 251 -7.42 23.18 -0.33
C GLU A 251 -8.92 23.33 -0.60
N GLY A 252 -9.42 22.69 -1.63
CA GLY A 252 -10.84 22.59 -1.95
C GLY A 252 -11.22 21.16 -2.27
N GLU A 253 -12.30 20.66 -1.69
CA GLU A 253 -12.74 19.28 -1.91
C GLU A 253 -14.25 19.20 -2.01
N LEU A 254 -14.73 18.48 -3.02
CA LEU A 254 -16.12 18.10 -3.23
C LEU A 254 -16.20 16.60 -3.43
N LEU A 255 -17.03 15.90 -2.65
CA LEU A 255 -17.36 14.51 -2.84
C LEU A 255 -18.87 14.33 -2.70
N ILE A 256 -19.52 13.80 -3.73
CA ILE A 256 -20.96 13.52 -3.77
C ILE A 256 -21.14 12.06 -4.16
N ASN A 257 -21.91 11.31 -3.38
CA ASN A 257 -22.29 9.93 -3.66
C ASN A 257 -23.81 9.81 -3.66
N LYS A 258 -24.36 9.08 -4.62
CA LYS A 258 -25.79 8.75 -4.71
C LYS A 258 -25.93 7.23 -4.83
N PHE A 259 -26.73 6.65 -3.95
CA PHE A 259 -27.10 5.25 -3.96
C PHE A 259 -28.58 5.10 -4.30
N ASN A 260 -28.88 4.11 -5.11
CA ASN A 260 -30.24 3.66 -5.36
C ASN A 260 -30.23 2.15 -5.57
N LYS A 261 -30.16 1.39 -4.47
CA LYS A 261 -29.98 -0.06 -4.46
C LYS A 261 -28.69 -0.51 -5.19
N SER A 262 -28.80 -1.10 -6.39
CA SER A 262 -27.66 -1.52 -7.22
C SER A 262 -26.95 -0.36 -7.92
N GLN A 263 -27.64 0.75 -8.15
CA GLN A 263 -27.04 1.90 -8.83
C GLN A 263 -26.22 2.74 -7.86
N LYS A 264 -24.99 3.00 -8.21
CA LYS A 264 -24.04 3.79 -7.43
C LYS A 264 -23.42 4.85 -8.35
N ILE A 265 -23.49 6.10 -7.95
CA ILE A 265 -22.87 7.24 -8.65
C ILE A 265 -22.01 7.99 -7.67
N SER A 266 -20.81 8.38 -8.07
CA SER A 266 -19.91 9.21 -7.27
C SER A 266 -19.25 10.26 -8.15
N ILE A 267 -19.17 11.48 -7.63
CA ILE A 267 -18.47 12.60 -8.27
C ILE A 267 -17.51 13.19 -7.23
N PHE A 268 -16.30 13.49 -7.65
CA PHE A 268 -15.34 14.18 -6.81
C PHE A 268 -14.59 15.26 -7.56
N VAL A 269 -14.18 16.28 -6.82
CA VAL A 269 -13.23 17.32 -7.25
C VAL A 269 -12.32 17.63 -6.07
N LEU A 270 -11.03 17.74 -6.32
CA LEU A 270 -10.01 18.17 -5.35
C LEU A 270 -9.08 19.16 -6.03
N GLY A 271 -8.88 20.31 -5.42
CA GLY A 271 -7.86 21.30 -5.80
C GLY A 271 -7.05 21.71 -4.60
N ALA A 272 -5.72 21.62 -4.68
CA ALA A 272 -4.85 21.97 -3.56
C ALA A 272 -3.44 22.35 -4.02
N ASN A 273 -2.76 23.17 -3.23
CA ASN A 273 -1.34 23.44 -3.35
C ASN A 273 -0.57 23.17 -2.03
N THR A 274 -1.13 22.29 -1.21
CA THR A 274 -0.51 21.80 0.03
C THR A 274 0.01 20.37 -0.14
N PRO A 275 0.84 19.83 0.78
CA PRO A 275 1.25 18.42 0.73
C PRO A 275 0.09 17.43 0.78
N LYS A 276 -1.07 17.83 1.27
CA LYS A 276 -2.33 17.08 1.23
C LYS A 276 -2.98 17.01 -0.15
N SER A 277 -2.30 17.40 -1.20
CA SER A 277 -2.80 17.34 -2.58
C SER A 277 -3.17 15.92 -3.04
N ASN A 278 -2.89 14.90 -2.24
CA ASN A 278 -3.29 13.54 -2.50
C ASN A 278 -4.57 13.19 -1.74
N PHE A 279 -5.56 12.66 -2.45
CA PHE A 279 -6.57 11.80 -1.85
C PHE A 279 -5.87 10.70 -1.04
N GLY A 280 -6.51 10.21 0.02
CA GLY A 280 -6.01 9.04 0.73
C GLY A 280 -5.75 7.91 -0.28
N PHE A 281 -4.84 6.99 0.05
CA PHE A 281 -4.42 5.85 -0.80
C PHE A 281 -5.61 5.19 -1.50
N GLY A 282 -6.73 5.32 -0.97
CA GLY A 282 -7.90 4.70 -1.41
C GLY A 282 -8.77 5.46 -2.37
N ASP A 283 -8.74 6.74 -2.37
CA ASP A 283 -9.37 7.53 -3.42
C ASP A 283 -8.69 7.27 -4.78
N ARG A 284 -7.42 6.87 -4.75
CA ARG A 284 -6.63 6.57 -5.94
C ARG A 284 -7.18 5.35 -6.68
N ASN A 285 -7.46 4.26 -5.97
CA ASN A 285 -7.94 3.01 -6.56
C ASN A 285 -9.36 3.14 -7.16
N LYS A 286 -10.24 3.87 -6.47
CA LYS A 286 -11.61 4.12 -6.94
C LYS A 286 -11.69 4.71 -8.33
N PHE A 287 -10.76 5.60 -8.63
CA PHE A 287 -10.79 6.38 -9.85
C PHE A 287 -9.81 5.86 -10.90
N GLY A 288 -9.38 4.60 -10.79
CA GLY A 288 -8.43 3.99 -11.71
C GLY A 288 -7.01 4.54 -11.55
N LEU A 289 -6.71 5.15 -10.41
CA LEU A 289 -5.40 5.72 -10.07
C LEU A 289 -4.48 4.71 -9.37
N GLU A 290 -4.84 3.43 -9.36
CA GLU A 290 -4.07 2.35 -8.71
C GLU A 290 -2.63 2.28 -9.21
N ASN A 291 -2.44 2.52 -10.50
CA ASN A 291 -1.12 2.48 -11.13
C ASN A 291 -0.31 3.78 -10.99
N GLU A 292 -0.91 4.87 -10.50
CA GLU A 292 -0.18 6.14 -10.35
C GLU A 292 0.82 6.14 -9.18
N GLY A 293 0.73 5.17 -8.26
CA GLY A 293 1.66 5.04 -7.13
C GLY A 293 3.01 4.42 -7.46
N ASN A 294 3.10 3.72 -8.61
CA ASN A 294 4.31 3.02 -9.06
C ASN A 294 4.67 3.32 -10.51
N THR A 295 4.01 4.27 -11.15
CA THR A 295 4.35 4.67 -12.51
C THR A 295 5.56 5.59 -12.44
N ARG A 296 6.72 5.11 -12.84
CA ARG A 296 7.91 5.94 -13.04
C ARG A 296 7.81 6.57 -14.42
N MET A 297 8.12 7.85 -14.55
CA MET A 297 8.25 8.52 -15.84
C MET A 297 9.52 8.11 -16.58
N PHE A 298 10.46 7.52 -15.84
CA PHE A 298 11.72 7.00 -16.38
C PHE A 298 11.91 5.60 -15.80
N ASP A 299 12.33 4.64 -16.60
CA ASP A 299 12.81 3.36 -16.10
C ASP A 299 14.17 3.53 -15.40
N ASP A 300 14.67 2.43 -14.86
CA ASP A 300 16.00 2.42 -14.23
C ASP A 300 17.11 2.74 -15.24
N ASP A 301 16.80 2.79 -16.53
CA ASP A 301 17.70 3.05 -17.66
C ASP A 301 17.66 4.52 -18.11
N GLY A 302 16.78 5.36 -17.55
CA GLY A 302 16.61 6.76 -17.90
C GLY A 302 15.70 7.01 -19.10
N ASP A 303 15.08 5.96 -19.63
CA ASP A 303 14.04 6.08 -20.65
C ASP A 303 12.75 6.60 -20.03
N PHE A 304 12.06 7.48 -20.75
CA PHE A 304 10.86 8.12 -20.27
C PHE A 304 9.72 7.13 -20.06
N ILE A 305 9.54 6.72 -18.83
CA ILE A 305 8.35 6.03 -18.34
C ILE A 305 7.70 6.93 -17.30
N TYR A 306 6.42 7.16 -17.42
CA TYR A 306 5.66 7.96 -16.44
C TYR A 306 5.81 7.42 -15.01
N SER A 307 6.35 8.23 -14.09
CA SER A 307 6.36 7.91 -12.65
C SER A 307 5.70 9.02 -11.85
N SER A 308 4.56 8.75 -11.26
CA SER A 308 4.04 9.53 -10.15
C SER A 308 4.44 8.87 -8.82
N ASN A 309 5.73 8.80 -8.51
CA ASN A 309 6.09 8.70 -7.11
C ASN A 309 5.57 9.98 -6.46
N GLY A 310 4.66 9.84 -5.49
CA GLY A 310 4.23 10.93 -4.65
C GLY A 310 5.40 11.42 -3.78
N SER A 311 6.45 11.90 -4.45
CA SER A 311 7.49 12.68 -3.83
C SER A 311 6.82 13.94 -3.29
N THR A 312 6.83 14.12 -2.00
CA THR A 312 6.44 15.34 -1.32
C THR A 312 7.46 16.47 -1.57
N ALA A 313 8.47 16.22 -2.39
CA ALA A 313 9.49 17.17 -2.80
C ALA A 313 8.88 18.30 -3.63
N GLY A 314 9.10 19.52 -3.22
CA GLY A 314 8.62 20.72 -3.89
C GLY A 314 7.25 21.21 -3.41
N ILE A 315 6.70 22.15 -4.16
CA ILE A 315 5.38 22.76 -3.91
C ILE A 315 4.44 22.29 -5.02
N PRO A 316 3.61 21.26 -4.79
CA PRO A 316 2.69 20.77 -5.76
C PRO A 316 1.48 21.69 -5.90
N GLN A 317 0.96 21.81 -7.13
CA GLN A 317 -0.36 22.34 -7.42
C GLN A 317 -1.13 21.23 -8.10
N THR A 318 -2.26 20.81 -7.51
CA THR A 318 -3.00 19.66 -7.99
C THR A 318 -4.46 20.00 -8.22
N LEU A 319 -4.99 19.60 -9.36
CA LEU A 319 -6.43 19.55 -9.64
C LEU A 319 -6.79 18.12 -10.03
N ARG A 320 -7.78 17.55 -9.35
CA ARG A 320 -8.30 16.21 -9.63
C ARG A 320 -9.80 16.25 -9.72
N ALA A 321 -10.36 15.56 -10.70
CA ALA A 321 -11.81 15.42 -10.82
C ALA A 321 -12.13 14.03 -11.36
N GLY A 322 -13.32 13.52 -11.03
CA GLY A 322 -13.75 12.26 -11.60
C GLY A 322 -15.20 11.92 -11.31
N ILE A 323 -15.66 10.94 -12.07
CA ILE A 323 -16.99 10.36 -11.96
C ILE A 323 -16.89 8.84 -11.97
N TYR A 324 -17.62 8.21 -11.09
CA TYR A 324 -17.81 6.76 -11.02
C TYR A 324 -19.30 6.44 -11.16
N PHE A 325 -19.60 5.40 -11.93
CA PHE A 325 -20.94 4.83 -12.10
C PHE A 325 -20.86 3.30 -12.05
N SER A 326 -21.77 2.66 -11.34
CA SER A 326 -21.98 1.21 -11.39
C SER A 326 -23.46 0.90 -11.22
N ASP A 327 -23.98 -0.08 -11.99
CA ASP A 327 -25.34 -0.59 -11.83
C ASP A 327 -25.45 -2.05 -12.27
N LYS A 328 -26.40 -2.77 -11.69
CA LYS A 328 -26.79 -4.13 -12.09
C LYS A 328 -28.05 -4.08 -12.94
N ILE A 329 -27.90 -4.46 -14.18
CA ILE A 329 -28.95 -4.40 -15.20
C ILE A 329 -29.60 -5.76 -15.49
N GLY A 330 -30.76 -5.74 -16.16
CA GLY A 330 -31.56 -6.91 -16.56
C GLY A 330 -32.54 -7.37 -15.47
N LYS A 331 -33.54 -8.13 -15.88
CA LYS A 331 -34.64 -8.63 -14.98
C LYS A 331 -34.15 -9.41 -13.77
N LYS A 332 -33.02 -10.13 -13.90
CA LYS A 332 -32.41 -10.94 -12.82
C LYS A 332 -31.17 -10.28 -12.21
N LYS A 333 -30.84 -9.04 -12.61
CA LYS A 333 -29.65 -8.28 -12.16
C LYS A 333 -28.34 -9.09 -12.24
N LYS A 334 -28.20 -9.88 -13.29
CA LYS A 334 -27.04 -10.76 -13.51
C LYS A 334 -25.90 -10.10 -14.27
N THR A 335 -26.13 -8.91 -14.79
CA THR A 335 -25.15 -8.14 -15.55
C THR A 335 -24.84 -6.87 -14.80
N GLU A 336 -23.57 -6.66 -14.50
CA GLU A 336 -23.04 -5.44 -13.88
C GLU A 336 -22.29 -4.62 -14.94
N ILE A 337 -22.56 -3.33 -14.96
CA ILE A 337 -21.83 -2.36 -15.77
C ILE A 337 -21.20 -1.32 -14.86
N GLY A 338 -19.94 -1.00 -15.12
CA GLY A 338 -19.17 0.02 -14.43
C GLY A 338 -18.52 0.98 -15.40
N PHE A 339 -18.46 2.23 -14.99
CA PHE A 339 -17.78 3.30 -15.71
C PHE A 339 -17.02 4.14 -14.71
N ASN A 340 -15.78 4.47 -15.03
CA ASN A 340 -14.94 5.35 -14.23
C ASN A 340 -14.18 6.28 -15.18
N TYR A 341 -14.24 7.58 -14.90
CA TYR A 341 -13.39 8.58 -15.54
C TYR A 341 -12.68 9.39 -14.47
N SER A 342 -11.39 9.62 -14.63
CA SER A 342 -10.63 10.53 -13.80
C SER A 342 -9.75 11.46 -14.63
N TYR A 343 -9.70 12.70 -14.17
CA TYR A 343 -8.83 13.77 -14.64
C TYR A 343 -7.86 14.14 -13.53
N TYR A 344 -6.63 14.35 -13.89
CA TYR A 344 -5.55 14.74 -13.00
C TYR A 344 -4.68 15.78 -13.69
N ASP A 345 -4.39 16.88 -13.01
CA ASP A 345 -3.45 17.92 -13.44
C ASP A 345 -2.57 18.26 -12.23
N THR A 346 -1.27 18.14 -12.40
CA THR A 346 -0.28 18.47 -11.36
C THR A 346 0.83 19.29 -11.96
N LYS A 347 1.20 20.34 -11.23
CA LYS A 347 2.44 21.09 -11.44
C LYS A 347 3.27 21.01 -10.18
N ASN A 348 4.55 20.78 -10.32
CA ASN A 348 5.45 20.70 -9.18
C ASN A 348 6.73 21.49 -9.47
N ASN A 349 7.25 22.19 -8.45
CA ASN A 349 8.52 22.89 -8.50
C ASN A 349 9.37 22.39 -7.32
N ALA A 350 10.34 21.55 -7.61
CA ALA A 350 11.21 20.93 -6.64
C ALA A 350 12.63 21.50 -6.72
N LEU A 351 13.21 21.76 -5.55
CA LEU A 351 14.60 22.12 -5.38
C LEU A 351 15.26 21.09 -4.49
N GLY A 352 16.36 20.53 -4.94
CA GLY A 352 17.11 19.51 -4.21
C GLY A 352 18.60 19.78 -4.27
N ASN A 353 19.29 19.39 -3.22
CA ASN A 353 20.75 19.34 -3.17
C ASN A 353 21.16 17.93 -2.78
N SER A 354 22.28 17.44 -3.34
CA SER A 354 22.84 16.17 -2.89
C SER A 354 24.35 16.24 -2.88
N ARG A 355 24.95 15.48 -1.96
CA ARG A 355 26.36 15.20 -1.93
C ARG A 355 26.59 13.72 -2.09
N SER A 356 27.35 13.36 -3.13
CA SER A 356 27.70 11.97 -3.41
C SER A 356 29.20 11.77 -3.24
N GLN A 357 29.58 10.81 -2.43
CA GLN A 357 30.96 10.38 -2.30
C GLN A 357 31.16 9.07 -3.07
N PHE A 358 32.03 9.14 -4.06
CA PHE A 358 32.38 8.01 -4.93
C PHE A 358 33.68 7.36 -4.45
N PHE A 359 33.65 6.05 -4.37
CA PHE A 359 34.79 5.21 -3.98
C PHE A 359 35.33 4.49 -5.21
N ILE A 360 36.56 4.85 -5.61
CA ILE A 360 37.32 4.20 -6.67
C ILE A 360 38.50 3.49 -6.00
N GLN A 361 39.11 2.52 -6.67
CA GLN A 361 40.13 1.62 -6.11
C GLN A 361 41.20 2.32 -5.22
N ASP A 362 41.79 3.42 -5.67
CA ASP A 362 42.89 4.12 -4.98
C ASP A 362 42.57 5.57 -4.62
N SER A 363 41.38 6.07 -4.91
CA SER A 363 40.99 7.45 -4.64
C SER A 363 39.51 7.60 -4.33
N THR A 364 39.14 8.74 -3.77
CA THR A 364 37.75 9.17 -3.63
C THR A 364 37.56 10.50 -4.32
N PHE A 365 36.39 10.76 -4.85
CA PHE A 365 35.96 12.08 -5.23
C PHE A 365 34.54 12.32 -4.75
N THR A 366 34.19 13.58 -4.61
CA THR A 366 32.87 13.99 -4.16
C THR A 366 32.18 14.80 -5.25
N THR A 367 30.89 14.64 -5.41
CA THR A 367 30.07 15.56 -6.20
C THR A 367 29.08 16.28 -5.29
N ASP A 368 28.93 17.57 -5.52
CA ASP A 368 27.87 18.38 -4.97
C ASP A 368 26.93 18.74 -6.11
N ASP A 369 25.67 18.30 -5.98
CA ASP A 369 24.64 18.50 -6.99
C ASP A 369 23.55 19.45 -6.46
N SER A 370 23.11 20.38 -7.30
CA SER A 370 21.97 21.24 -7.07
C SER A 370 21.00 21.08 -8.23
N THR A 371 19.78 20.63 -7.93
CA THR A 371 18.75 20.30 -8.92
C THR A 371 17.55 21.21 -8.76
N ARG A 372 17.10 21.79 -9.85
CA ARG A 372 15.78 22.43 -9.95
C ARG A 372 14.95 21.70 -10.98
N ASN A 373 13.85 21.12 -10.55
CA ASN A 373 12.93 20.38 -11.41
C ASN A 373 11.53 21.04 -11.38
N ILE A 374 11.08 21.51 -12.54
CA ILE A 374 9.73 21.99 -12.77
C ILE A 374 9.03 20.97 -13.65
N SER A 375 7.98 20.34 -13.12
CA SER A 375 7.23 19.34 -13.87
C SER A 375 5.74 19.67 -13.91
N SER A 376 5.10 19.28 -15.00
CA SER A 376 3.65 19.34 -15.19
C SER A 376 3.18 18.03 -15.77
N ASP A 377 2.01 17.56 -15.32
CA ASP A 377 1.42 16.32 -15.79
C ASP A 377 -0.09 16.43 -15.82
N VAL A 378 -0.68 16.07 -16.97
CA VAL A 378 -2.12 15.99 -17.20
C VAL A 378 -2.47 14.58 -17.62
N SER A 379 -3.38 13.94 -16.90
CA SER A 379 -3.79 12.56 -17.12
C SER A 379 -5.32 12.45 -17.26
N HIS A 380 -5.76 11.70 -18.25
CA HIS A 380 -7.14 11.29 -18.47
C HIS A 380 -7.20 9.77 -18.42
N ASN A 381 -8.00 9.21 -17.53
CA ASN A 381 -8.18 7.77 -17.41
C ASN A 381 -9.67 7.43 -17.56
N VAL A 382 -9.98 6.49 -18.43
CA VAL A 382 -11.31 5.93 -18.63
C VAL A 382 -11.24 4.43 -18.40
N ASN A 383 -12.03 3.90 -17.47
CA ASN A 383 -12.14 2.46 -17.24
C ASN A 383 -13.61 2.05 -17.36
N LEU A 384 -13.85 0.98 -18.09
CA LEU A 384 -15.15 0.35 -18.21
C LEU A 384 -15.08 -1.05 -17.61
N ARG A 385 -16.18 -1.52 -17.09
CA ARG A 385 -16.35 -2.91 -16.62
C ARG A 385 -17.71 -3.42 -17.08
N PHE A 386 -17.68 -4.57 -17.68
CA PHE A 386 -18.86 -5.34 -18.00
C PHE A 386 -18.67 -6.74 -17.45
N GLU A 387 -19.51 -7.15 -16.50
CA GLU A 387 -19.53 -8.50 -15.96
C GLU A 387 -20.93 -9.10 -16.13
N SER A 388 -21.04 -10.30 -16.66
CA SER A 388 -22.33 -10.97 -16.84
C SER A 388 -22.27 -12.45 -16.50
N GLN A 389 -23.23 -12.88 -15.68
CA GLN A 389 -23.53 -14.30 -15.44
C GLN A 389 -24.46 -14.78 -16.56
N LEU A 390 -23.89 -15.36 -17.62
CA LEU A 390 -24.66 -15.87 -18.77
C LEU A 390 -25.61 -16.98 -18.33
N ASP A 391 -25.13 -17.89 -17.50
CA ASP A 391 -25.93 -18.91 -16.80
C ASP A 391 -25.35 -19.14 -15.38
N SER A 392 -25.87 -20.14 -14.66
CA SER A 392 -25.41 -20.45 -13.29
C SER A 392 -23.96 -20.93 -13.21
N LEU A 393 -23.36 -21.31 -14.33
CA LEU A 393 -22.02 -21.91 -14.42
C LEU A 393 -21.05 -21.09 -15.27
N THR A 394 -21.53 -20.07 -16.01
CA THR A 394 -20.74 -19.30 -16.97
C THR A 394 -20.72 -17.83 -16.63
N ARG A 395 -19.52 -17.27 -16.49
CA ARG A 395 -19.26 -15.84 -16.28
C ARG A 395 -18.38 -15.32 -17.41
N ILE A 396 -18.69 -14.12 -17.88
CA ILE A 396 -17.81 -13.32 -18.74
C ILE A 396 -17.60 -11.96 -18.10
N GLU A 397 -16.37 -11.49 -18.16
CA GLU A 397 -16.00 -10.15 -17.70
C GLU A 397 -15.14 -9.47 -18.77
N ILE A 398 -15.39 -8.19 -19.05
CA ILE A 398 -14.67 -7.37 -20.04
C ILE A 398 -14.31 -6.06 -19.38
N ARG A 399 -13.01 -5.71 -19.35
CA ARG A 399 -12.44 -4.52 -18.72
C ARG A 399 -11.58 -3.72 -19.69
N PRO A 400 -12.17 -2.88 -20.58
CA PRO A 400 -11.37 -1.95 -21.37
C PRO A 400 -10.95 -0.74 -20.52
N SER A 401 -9.71 -0.29 -20.73
CA SER A 401 -9.11 0.87 -20.05
C SER A 401 -8.35 1.71 -21.06
N PHE A 402 -8.60 3.02 -21.05
CA PHE A 402 -7.87 3.98 -21.86
C PHE A 402 -7.22 5.01 -20.95
N ARG A 403 -5.95 5.29 -21.20
CA ARG A 403 -5.18 6.32 -20.51
C ARG A 403 -4.48 7.21 -21.52
N SER A 404 -4.55 8.52 -21.27
CA SER A 404 -3.79 9.53 -22.00
C SER A 404 -3.09 10.44 -20.99
N ASN A 405 -1.78 10.51 -21.07
CA ASN A 405 -0.94 11.35 -20.23
C ASN A 405 -0.18 12.34 -21.12
N THR A 406 -0.15 13.61 -20.71
CA THR A 406 0.68 14.64 -21.30
C THR A 406 1.48 15.31 -20.20
N GLY A 407 2.80 15.24 -20.28
CA GLY A 407 3.69 15.79 -19.27
C GLY A 407 4.75 16.72 -19.86
N GLY A 408 5.20 17.66 -19.04
CA GLY A 408 6.35 18.52 -19.32
C GLY A 408 7.31 18.52 -18.14
N GLN A 409 8.59 18.50 -18.43
CA GLN A 409 9.64 18.60 -17.42
C GLN A 409 10.72 19.57 -17.89
N ASN A 410 11.12 20.46 -16.97
CA ASN A 410 12.31 21.30 -17.15
C ASN A 410 13.19 21.06 -15.92
N ASN A 411 14.31 20.39 -16.15
CA ASN A 411 15.28 20.03 -15.13
C ASN A 411 16.58 20.79 -15.39
N THR A 412 17.08 21.48 -14.37
CA THR A 412 18.41 22.12 -14.39
C THR A 412 19.22 21.53 -13.25
N ASP A 413 20.30 20.83 -13.61
CA ASP A 413 21.23 20.21 -12.70
C ASP A 413 22.58 20.93 -12.78
N PHE A 414 23.07 21.42 -11.66
CA PHE A 414 24.42 21.88 -11.49
C PHE A 414 25.19 20.88 -10.65
N THR A 415 26.28 20.31 -11.20
CA THR A 415 27.15 19.36 -10.51
C THR A 415 28.57 19.91 -10.44
N SER A 416 29.19 19.89 -9.28
CA SER A 416 30.61 20.17 -9.07
C SER A 416 31.33 18.90 -8.58
N TRP A 417 32.50 18.63 -9.17
CA TRP A 417 33.35 17.51 -8.79
C TRP A 417 34.53 18.03 -7.98
N ARG A 418 34.79 17.39 -6.85
CA ARG A 418 35.92 17.70 -5.97
C ARG A 418 36.79 16.47 -5.83
N THR A 419 38.10 16.70 -5.84
CA THR A 419 39.12 15.69 -5.56
C THR A 419 39.08 15.29 -4.08
N GLU A 420 39.82 14.25 -3.70
CA GLU A 420 40.01 13.83 -2.31
C GLU A 420 40.59 14.96 -1.42
N ALA A 421 41.38 15.86 -2.01
CA ALA A 421 41.92 17.07 -1.36
C ALA A 421 40.92 18.25 -1.32
N ASP A 422 39.64 18.02 -1.64
CA ASP A 422 38.55 19.02 -1.72
C ASP A 422 38.76 20.14 -2.75
N SER A 423 39.68 19.97 -3.70
CA SER A 423 39.87 20.93 -4.79
C SER A 423 38.85 20.70 -5.92
N LEU A 424 38.31 21.79 -6.43
CA LEU A 424 37.34 21.76 -7.53
C LEU A 424 38.06 21.36 -8.83
N SER A 425 37.66 20.24 -9.42
CA SER A 425 38.25 19.72 -10.66
C SER A 425 37.39 20.02 -11.88
N ARG A 426 36.08 19.98 -11.75
CA ARG A 426 35.14 20.18 -12.85
C ARG A 426 33.81 20.69 -12.33
N SER A 427 33.08 21.44 -13.14
CA SER A 427 31.63 21.69 -12.95
C SER A 427 30.90 21.42 -14.27
N ASN A 428 29.60 21.10 -14.15
CA ASN A 428 28.71 20.89 -15.27
C ASN A 428 27.34 21.46 -14.97
N THR A 429 26.76 22.16 -15.91
CA THR A 429 25.36 22.58 -15.89
C THR A 429 24.63 21.81 -16.98
N VAL A 430 23.61 21.04 -16.61
CA VAL A 430 22.75 20.33 -17.55
C VAL A 430 21.35 20.90 -17.45
N THR A 431 20.82 21.38 -18.57
CA THR A 431 19.41 21.76 -18.69
C THR A 431 18.74 20.77 -19.65
N ASN A 432 17.70 20.12 -19.14
CA ASN A 432 16.94 19.14 -19.90
C ASN A 432 15.46 19.55 -19.89
N GLU A 433 14.96 19.96 -21.06
CA GLU A 433 13.55 20.25 -21.29
C GLU A 433 12.94 19.08 -22.05
N ASN A 434 11.84 18.55 -21.54
CA ASN A 434 11.14 17.44 -22.18
C ASN A 434 9.62 17.65 -22.12
N LYS A 435 8.95 17.31 -23.22
CA LYS A 435 7.50 17.28 -23.34
C LYS A 435 7.09 15.93 -23.93
N ALA A 436 6.23 15.20 -23.22
CA ALA A 436 5.85 13.86 -23.60
C ALA A 436 4.34 13.68 -23.62
N THR A 437 3.87 12.83 -24.53
CA THR A 437 2.49 12.34 -24.57
C THR A 437 2.54 10.82 -24.64
N SER A 438 1.77 10.16 -23.77
CA SER A 438 1.65 8.71 -23.72
C SER A 438 0.18 8.34 -23.75
N ASN A 439 -0.21 7.55 -24.74
CA ASN A 439 -1.55 7.01 -24.89
C ASN A 439 -1.49 5.48 -24.77
N SER A 440 -2.36 4.90 -23.97
CA SER A 440 -2.48 3.46 -23.85
C SER A 440 -3.94 3.03 -23.84
N LEU A 441 -4.23 1.96 -24.57
CA LEU A 441 -5.49 1.24 -24.54
C LEU A 441 -5.22 -0.20 -24.13
N SER A 442 -5.87 -0.69 -23.10
CA SER A 442 -5.85 -2.08 -22.71
C SER A 442 -7.26 -2.65 -22.64
N ALA A 443 -7.40 -3.95 -22.92
CA ALA A 443 -8.65 -4.65 -22.74
C ALA A 443 -8.36 -6.05 -22.21
N GLU A 444 -8.95 -6.38 -21.06
CA GLU A 444 -8.93 -7.70 -20.46
C GLU A 444 -10.30 -8.36 -20.65
N ILE A 445 -10.31 -9.58 -21.16
CA ILE A 445 -11.52 -10.40 -21.34
C ILE A 445 -11.32 -11.69 -20.61
N GLU A 446 -12.15 -11.95 -19.59
CA GLU A 446 -12.15 -13.16 -18.81
C GLU A 446 -13.43 -13.98 -19.09
N PHE A 447 -13.25 -15.25 -19.40
CA PHE A 447 -14.34 -16.21 -19.55
C PHE A 447 -14.12 -17.40 -18.60
N VAL A 448 -15.09 -17.64 -17.72
CA VAL A 448 -15.03 -18.76 -16.75
C VAL A 448 -16.23 -19.65 -16.95
N ARG A 449 -15.96 -20.94 -17.20
CA ARG A 449 -16.96 -22.00 -17.26
C ARG A 449 -16.74 -23.01 -16.14
N LYS A 450 -17.68 -23.07 -15.18
CA LYS A 450 -17.77 -24.15 -14.18
C LYS A 450 -18.57 -25.32 -14.78
N PHE A 451 -18.28 -26.51 -14.32
CA PHE A 451 -18.99 -27.70 -14.79
C PHE A 451 -19.83 -28.30 -13.65
N MET A 452 -20.72 -29.22 -13.99
CA MET A 452 -21.55 -29.94 -12.99
C MET A 452 -20.71 -30.74 -11.98
N LYS A 453 -19.53 -31.24 -12.39
CA LYS A 453 -18.54 -31.82 -11.46
C LYS A 453 -17.93 -30.74 -10.59
N PRO A 454 -18.11 -30.79 -9.26
CA PRO A 454 -17.57 -29.77 -8.36
C PRO A 454 -16.06 -29.55 -8.55
N LYS A 455 -15.60 -28.30 -8.54
CA LYS A 455 -14.20 -27.89 -8.74
C LYS A 455 -13.63 -28.09 -10.16
N ARG A 456 -14.39 -28.63 -11.11
CA ARG A 456 -14.01 -28.65 -12.53
C ARG A 456 -14.31 -27.30 -13.14
N MET A 457 -13.33 -26.69 -13.80
CA MET A 457 -13.45 -25.32 -14.33
C MET A 457 -12.54 -25.15 -15.55
N LEU A 458 -12.99 -24.39 -16.52
CA LEU A 458 -12.20 -23.83 -17.61
C LEU A 458 -12.20 -22.32 -17.46
N ALA A 459 -11.03 -21.70 -17.48
CA ALA A 459 -10.84 -20.26 -17.55
C ALA A 459 -10.05 -19.90 -18.81
N LEU A 460 -10.51 -18.88 -19.51
CA LEU A 460 -9.86 -18.32 -20.69
C LEU A 460 -9.71 -16.81 -20.45
N ASP A 461 -8.50 -16.31 -20.58
CA ASP A 461 -8.17 -14.91 -20.43
C ASP A 461 -7.54 -14.40 -21.74
N TYR A 462 -7.95 -13.22 -22.16
CA TYR A 462 -7.36 -12.51 -23.29
C TYR A 462 -7.06 -11.08 -22.89
N ASP A 463 -5.80 -10.70 -23.06
CA ASP A 463 -5.31 -9.34 -22.79
C ASP A 463 -4.83 -8.71 -24.09
N LEU A 464 -5.33 -7.51 -24.37
CA LEU A 464 -4.90 -6.63 -25.47
C LEU A 464 -4.23 -5.39 -24.87
N GLY A 465 -3.05 -5.03 -25.36
CA GLY A 465 -2.36 -3.78 -25.04
C GLY A 465 -2.00 -3.03 -26.32
N LEU A 466 -2.32 -1.75 -26.37
CA LEU A 466 -1.88 -0.80 -27.39
C LEU A 466 -1.21 0.38 -26.68
N GLU A 467 -0.05 0.80 -27.16
CA GLU A 467 0.66 1.95 -26.62
C GLU A 467 1.18 2.85 -27.74
N ASP A 468 1.15 4.16 -27.51
CA ASP A 468 1.67 5.19 -28.37
C ASP A 468 2.28 6.29 -27.51
N ASN A 469 3.61 6.41 -27.54
CA ASN A 469 4.40 7.30 -26.72
C ASN A 469 5.23 8.22 -27.61
N ARG A 470 5.16 9.52 -27.37
CA ARG A 470 5.97 10.53 -28.04
C ARG A 470 6.59 11.46 -27.01
N SER A 471 7.87 11.77 -27.20
CA SER A 471 8.60 12.74 -26.40
C SER A 471 9.46 13.62 -27.30
N ASP A 472 9.36 14.93 -27.09
CA ASP A 472 10.14 15.97 -27.75
C ASP A 472 10.93 16.72 -26.65
N GLY A 473 12.25 16.78 -26.78
CA GLY A 473 13.10 17.36 -25.73
C GLY A 473 14.29 18.16 -26.28
N LYS A 474 14.90 18.92 -25.38
CA LYS A 474 16.17 19.64 -25.61
C LYS A 474 17.10 19.32 -24.46
N LEU A 475 18.36 19.03 -24.80
CA LEU A 475 19.46 18.85 -23.86
C LEU A 475 20.51 19.89 -24.13
N ASN A 476 20.79 20.72 -23.13
CA ASN A 476 21.94 21.59 -23.10
C ASN A 476 22.87 21.18 -21.96
N SER A 477 24.14 20.94 -22.25
CA SER A 477 25.15 20.56 -21.25
C SER A 477 26.40 21.37 -21.44
N GLU A 478 26.80 22.11 -20.43
CA GLU A 478 27.97 22.95 -20.41
C GLU A 478 28.95 22.47 -19.35
N ASN A 479 30.12 22.04 -19.78
CA ASN A 479 31.21 21.55 -18.93
C ASN A 479 32.33 22.58 -18.80
N VAL A 480 32.76 22.83 -17.56
CA VAL A 480 33.90 23.67 -17.23
C VAL A 480 34.93 22.83 -16.48
N PHE A 481 36.12 22.67 -17.06
CA PHE A 481 37.26 22.03 -16.43
C PHE A 481 38.20 23.09 -15.83
N TYR A 482 38.63 22.87 -14.58
CA TYR A 482 39.50 23.75 -13.85
C TYR A 482 41.01 23.35 -14.02
N ASP A 483 41.28 22.23 -14.70
CA ASP A 483 42.58 21.80 -15.10
C ASP A 483 42.82 22.22 -16.56
N SER A 484 43.91 22.92 -16.81
CA SER A 484 44.24 23.57 -18.09
C SER A 484 44.51 22.64 -19.29
N SER A 485 44.44 21.32 -19.10
CA SER A 485 44.76 20.32 -20.10
C SER A 485 43.55 19.86 -20.95
N GLN A 486 42.33 20.35 -20.70
CA GLN A 486 41.11 19.77 -21.25
C GLN A 486 40.32 20.69 -22.17
N THR A 487 39.76 20.09 -23.24
CA THR A 487 38.82 20.74 -24.15
C THR A 487 37.40 20.64 -23.60
N GLN A 488 36.67 21.76 -23.56
CA GLN A 488 35.25 21.77 -23.19
C GLN A 488 34.45 20.86 -24.12
N SER A 489 33.66 19.92 -23.55
CA SER A 489 32.72 19.12 -24.32
C SER A 489 31.29 19.57 -23.96
N ASN A 490 30.73 20.41 -24.83
CA ASN A 490 29.37 20.91 -24.62
C ASN A 490 28.43 20.16 -25.58
N PHE A 491 27.22 19.92 -25.11
CA PHE A 491 26.13 19.35 -25.91
C PHE A 491 25.00 20.37 -26.01
N ASP A 492 24.49 20.59 -27.20
CA ASP A 492 23.27 21.32 -27.49
C ASP A 492 22.45 20.51 -28.51
N GLN A 493 21.41 19.81 -28.01
CA GLN A 493 20.76 18.75 -28.79
C GLN A 493 19.26 18.84 -28.67
N GLY A 494 18.56 18.65 -29.78
CA GLY A 494 17.15 18.33 -29.85
C GLY A 494 16.95 16.81 -29.90
N LYS A 495 16.01 16.29 -29.15
CA LYS A 495 15.71 14.86 -29.03
C LYS A 495 14.27 14.58 -29.35
N ILE A 496 13.98 13.61 -30.18
CA ILE A 496 12.66 13.10 -30.48
C ILE A 496 12.68 11.60 -30.20
N ASN A 497 11.76 11.14 -29.35
CA ASN A 497 11.56 9.72 -29.11
C ASN A 497 10.10 9.38 -29.41
N TYR A 498 9.89 8.40 -30.27
CA TYR A 498 8.60 7.86 -30.64
C TYR A 498 8.60 6.36 -30.46
N GLN A 499 7.63 5.85 -29.70
CA GLN A 499 7.45 4.42 -29.47
C GLN A 499 5.99 4.06 -29.62
N ASN A 500 5.70 3.06 -30.44
CA ASN A 500 4.39 2.44 -30.50
C ASN A 500 4.48 0.93 -30.35
N GLY A 501 3.44 0.33 -29.76
CA GLY A 501 3.45 -1.08 -29.49
C GLY A 501 2.04 -1.69 -29.51
N ILE A 502 2.00 -2.98 -29.85
CA ILE A 502 0.82 -3.84 -29.71
C ILE A 502 1.22 -5.13 -29.03
N SER A 503 0.41 -5.56 -28.07
CA SER A 503 0.60 -6.84 -27.37
C SER A 503 -0.71 -7.61 -27.26
N HIS A 504 -0.62 -8.91 -27.37
CA HIS A 504 -1.72 -9.87 -27.19
C HIS A 504 -1.24 -10.96 -26.24
N SER A 505 -2.08 -11.34 -25.30
CA SER A 505 -1.87 -12.50 -24.44
C SER A 505 -3.15 -13.32 -24.38
N ILE A 506 -3.03 -14.61 -24.64
CA ILE A 506 -4.12 -15.57 -24.48
C ILE A 506 -3.67 -16.63 -23.50
N ARG A 507 -4.47 -16.88 -22.45
CA ARG A 507 -4.20 -17.89 -21.45
C ARG A 507 -5.42 -18.78 -21.27
N GLY A 508 -5.21 -20.10 -21.30
CA GLY A 508 -6.19 -21.11 -20.97
C GLY A 508 -5.76 -21.91 -19.76
N SER A 509 -6.65 -22.06 -18.78
CA SER A 509 -6.43 -22.85 -17.57
C SER A 509 -7.58 -23.84 -17.39
N TYR A 510 -7.25 -25.12 -17.22
CA TYR A 510 -8.21 -26.17 -16.97
C TYR A 510 -7.94 -26.86 -15.64
N TYR A 511 -8.99 -27.00 -14.83
CA TYR A 511 -8.94 -27.60 -13.50
C TYR A 511 -9.75 -28.90 -13.50
N GLU A 512 -9.10 -30.03 -13.21
CA GLU A 512 -9.73 -31.34 -13.10
C GLU A 512 -9.60 -31.90 -11.68
N PRO A 513 -10.71 -32.09 -10.94
CA PRO A 513 -10.69 -32.74 -9.64
C PRO A 513 -10.51 -34.25 -9.78
N ILE A 514 -9.54 -34.81 -9.05
CA ILE A 514 -9.25 -36.24 -8.94
C ILE A 514 -9.62 -36.67 -7.52
N GLY A 515 -10.82 -37.29 -7.41
CA GLY A 515 -11.36 -37.65 -6.12
C GLY A 515 -11.68 -36.43 -5.24
N LYS A 516 -11.65 -36.61 -3.91
CA LYS A 516 -12.06 -35.56 -2.94
C LYS A 516 -10.93 -34.60 -2.55
N LYS A 517 -9.68 -35.04 -2.64
CA LYS A 517 -8.52 -34.30 -2.07
C LYS A 517 -7.52 -33.80 -3.12
N PHE A 518 -7.55 -34.33 -4.32
CA PHE A 518 -6.61 -33.97 -5.37
C PHE A 518 -7.29 -33.21 -6.50
N LYS A 519 -6.53 -32.30 -7.13
CA LYS A 519 -6.93 -31.56 -8.32
C LYS A 519 -5.68 -31.34 -9.19
N ILE A 520 -5.80 -31.53 -10.48
CA ILE A 520 -4.78 -31.13 -11.46
C ILE A 520 -5.23 -29.84 -12.11
N GLN A 521 -4.30 -28.90 -12.26
CA GLN A 521 -4.43 -27.70 -13.07
C GLN A 521 -3.45 -27.84 -14.23
N THR A 522 -3.92 -27.64 -15.45
CA THR A 522 -3.08 -27.47 -16.64
C THR A 522 -3.30 -26.07 -17.19
N GLU A 523 -2.21 -25.45 -17.66
CA GLU A 523 -2.26 -24.10 -18.20
C GLU A 523 -1.42 -24.01 -19.48
N TYR A 524 -1.88 -23.18 -20.41
CA TYR A 524 -1.13 -22.78 -21.58
C TYR A 524 -1.37 -21.30 -21.83
N SER A 525 -0.29 -20.56 -22.11
CA SER A 525 -0.40 -19.17 -22.59
C SER A 525 0.48 -18.93 -23.82
N TYR A 526 -0.01 -18.05 -24.66
CA TYR A 526 0.65 -17.52 -25.82
C TYR A 526 0.63 -16.00 -25.73
N ASP A 527 1.82 -15.40 -25.70
CA ASP A 527 1.99 -13.96 -25.59
C ASP A 527 2.79 -13.49 -26.81
N VAL A 528 2.34 -12.45 -27.50
CA VAL A 528 3.04 -11.80 -28.62
C VAL A 528 2.99 -10.29 -28.44
N GLY A 529 4.11 -9.64 -28.66
CA GLY A 529 4.23 -8.18 -28.61
C GLY A 529 5.19 -7.67 -29.70
N ASN A 530 4.77 -6.61 -30.36
CA ASN A 530 5.57 -5.89 -31.33
C ASN A 530 5.69 -4.44 -30.90
N THR A 531 6.91 -3.90 -30.87
CA THR A 531 7.18 -2.51 -30.49
C THR A 531 8.13 -1.90 -31.50
N ASN A 532 7.79 -0.72 -32.01
CA ASN A 532 8.68 0.10 -32.81
C ASN A 532 9.14 1.28 -31.97
N GLN A 533 10.44 1.53 -31.96
CA GLN A 533 11.03 2.68 -31.27
C GLN A 533 11.93 3.45 -32.23
N ASN A 534 11.70 4.75 -32.35
CA ASN A 534 12.52 5.68 -33.08
C ASN A 534 13.03 6.78 -32.14
N LYS A 535 14.35 6.76 -31.87
CA LYS A 535 15.05 7.82 -31.14
C LYS A 535 15.88 8.61 -32.15
N GLU A 536 15.62 9.90 -32.24
CA GLU A 536 16.36 10.81 -33.12
C GLU A 536 16.94 11.95 -32.30
N THR A 537 18.26 12.06 -32.32
CA THR A 537 19.02 13.16 -31.69
C THR A 537 19.62 14.02 -32.77
N ARG A 538 19.43 15.33 -32.68
CA ARG A 538 19.95 16.32 -33.62
C ARG A 538 20.80 17.35 -32.89
N ASP A 539 21.98 17.58 -33.33
CA ASP A 539 22.87 18.62 -32.81
C ASP A 539 22.46 20.01 -33.34
N PHE A 540 22.70 21.04 -32.52
CA PHE A 540 22.44 22.42 -32.88
C PHE A 540 23.36 22.86 -34.02
N ASN A 541 22.79 23.46 -35.04
CA ASN A 541 23.53 24.04 -36.18
C ASN A 541 23.64 25.55 -36.04
N PRO A 542 24.83 26.10 -35.72
CA PRO A 542 24.98 27.53 -35.52
C PRO A 542 24.75 28.37 -36.80
N VAL A 543 24.79 27.74 -37.97
CA VAL A 543 24.54 28.44 -39.26
C VAL A 543 23.05 28.66 -39.50
N THR A 544 22.22 27.64 -39.21
CA THR A 544 20.76 27.70 -39.42
C THR A 544 20.01 28.16 -38.14
N GLY A 545 20.67 28.12 -36.97
CA GLY A 545 20.04 28.40 -35.67
C GLY A 545 19.02 27.34 -35.26
N GLN A 546 19.06 26.10 -35.84
CA GLN A 546 18.12 25.03 -35.60
C GLN A 546 18.82 23.71 -35.25
N PHE A 547 18.06 22.75 -34.70
CA PHE A 547 18.51 21.38 -34.47
C PHE A 547 18.25 20.56 -35.75
N ASP A 548 19.11 20.63 -36.74
CA ASP A 548 18.96 20.00 -38.06
C ASP A 548 20.09 19.01 -38.45
N ILE A 549 21.12 18.88 -37.63
CA ILE A 549 22.22 17.94 -37.82
C ILE A 549 21.93 16.65 -37.09
N VAL A 550 21.54 15.58 -37.82
CA VAL A 550 21.31 14.28 -37.19
C VAL A 550 22.59 13.72 -36.59
N ASN A 551 22.57 13.35 -35.32
CA ASN A 551 23.67 12.72 -34.60
C ASN A 551 23.50 11.19 -34.63
N PRO A 552 24.32 10.45 -35.44
CA PRO A 552 24.16 9.01 -35.62
C PRO A 552 24.55 8.19 -34.37
N THR A 553 25.36 8.77 -33.46
CA THR A 553 25.79 8.08 -32.23
C THR A 553 24.67 7.92 -31.22
N PHE A 554 23.75 8.90 -31.19
CA PHE A 554 22.64 8.94 -30.21
C PHE A 554 21.27 8.73 -30.86
N SER A 555 21.24 8.41 -32.17
CA SER A 555 20.00 8.13 -32.92
C SER A 555 19.89 6.65 -33.25
N ASN A 556 18.67 6.12 -33.17
CA ASN A 556 18.40 4.73 -33.54
C ASN A 556 16.92 4.55 -33.94
N ASN A 557 16.68 3.46 -34.72
CA ASN A 557 15.34 3.02 -35.06
C ASN A 557 15.26 1.50 -34.95
N PHE A 558 14.50 1.01 -33.98
CA PHE A 558 14.37 -0.41 -33.68
C PHE A 558 12.97 -0.92 -33.89
N GLU A 559 12.90 -2.14 -34.39
CA GLU A 559 11.70 -2.95 -34.39
C GLU A 559 11.93 -4.18 -33.53
N ASN A 560 11.06 -4.37 -32.51
CA ASN A 560 11.15 -5.48 -31.59
C ASN A 560 9.93 -6.36 -31.72
N SER A 561 10.17 -7.65 -31.90
CA SER A 561 9.14 -8.68 -31.84
C SER A 561 9.47 -9.65 -30.72
N ARG A 562 8.49 -9.97 -29.89
CA ARG A 562 8.61 -10.95 -28.83
C ARG A 562 7.47 -11.91 -28.91
N THR A 563 7.80 -13.21 -28.95
CA THR A 563 6.82 -14.30 -28.86
C THR A 563 7.15 -15.18 -27.67
N GLN A 564 6.15 -15.56 -26.88
CA GLN A 564 6.34 -16.37 -25.72
C GLN A 564 5.27 -17.47 -25.63
N HIS A 565 5.69 -18.69 -25.39
CA HIS A 565 4.86 -19.84 -25.09
C HIS A 565 5.13 -20.30 -23.65
N ARG A 566 4.08 -20.54 -22.90
CA ARG A 566 4.17 -21.10 -21.56
C ARG A 566 3.19 -22.28 -21.47
N ALA A 567 3.68 -23.44 -21.05
CA ALA A 567 2.86 -24.61 -20.76
C ALA A 567 3.19 -25.13 -19.37
N GLY A 568 2.21 -25.47 -18.58
CA GLY A 568 2.43 -25.89 -17.20
C GLY A 568 1.39 -26.85 -16.66
N ALA A 569 1.78 -27.55 -15.61
CA ALA A 569 0.87 -28.39 -14.83
C ALA A 569 1.17 -28.28 -13.33
N LYS A 570 0.14 -28.30 -12.51
CA LYS A 570 0.20 -28.25 -11.05
C LYS A 570 -0.68 -29.32 -10.45
N LEU A 571 -0.17 -30.02 -9.45
CA LEU A 571 -0.92 -30.97 -8.63
C LEU A 571 -1.27 -30.32 -7.29
N TRP A 572 -2.51 -30.36 -6.91
CA TRP A 572 -3.07 -29.86 -5.69
C TRP A 572 -3.47 -31.00 -4.77
N TYR A 573 -3.05 -30.92 -3.51
CA TYR A 573 -3.58 -31.75 -2.44
C TYR A 573 -4.27 -30.85 -1.41
N GLU A 574 -5.55 -31.05 -1.19
CA GLU A 574 -6.35 -30.25 -0.24
C GLU A 574 -6.89 -31.14 0.88
N SER A 575 -6.60 -30.77 2.11
CA SER A 575 -7.20 -31.38 3.30
C SER A 575 -7.66 -30.26 4.26
N ARG A 576 -8.33 -30.64 5.33
CA ARG A 576 -8.84 -29.66 6.33
C ARG A 576 -7.72 -28.77 6.93
N LYS A 577 -6.51 -29.32 7.11
CA LYS A 577 -5.39 -28.62 7.76
C LYS A 577 -4.27 -28.24 6.81
N TYR A 578 -4.16 -28.91 5.67
CA TYR A 578 -3.03 -28.76 4.75
C TYR A 578 -3.51 -28.52 3.33
N THR A 579 -2.87 -27.58 2.65
CA THR A 579 -2.94 -27.46 1.18
C THR A 579 -1.51 -27.47 0.65
N ILE A 580 -1.25 -28.38 -0.31
CA ILE A 580 0.04 -28.50 -0.99
C ILE A 580 -0.23 -28.34 -2.48
N VAL A 581 0.51 -27.45 -3.13
CA VAL A 581 0.46 -27.27 -4.59
C VAL A 581 1.89 -27.37 -5.09
N ALA A 582 2.12 -28.31 -5.98
CA ALA A 582 3.43 -28.51 -6.61
C ALA A 582 3.26 -28.59 -8.12
N GLY A 583 4.12 -27.90 -8.85
CA GLY A 583 4.05 -27.90 -10.30
C GLY A 583 5.28 -27.34 -10.97
N ALA A 584 5.25 -27.31 -12.29
CA ALA A 584 6.27 -26.65 -13.09
C ALA A 584 5.65 -26.10 -14.37
N ARG A 585 6.26 -25.04 -14.88
CA ARG A 585 5.97 -24.45 -16.20
C ARG A 585 7.21 -24.54 -17.07
N VAL A 586 7.03 -24.84 -18.34
CA VAL A 586 8.04 -24.66 -19.38
C VAL A 586 7.70 -23.38 -20.12
N ARG A 587 8.66 -22.49 -20.24
CA ARG A 587 8.53 -21.22 -20.95
C ARG A 587 9.57 -21.15 -22.04
N ASN A 588 9.12 -20.93 -23.27
CA ASN A 588 9.98 -20.60 -24.40
C ASN A 588 9.71 -19.15 -24.83
N ILE A 589 10.76 -18.39 -25.06
CA ILE A 589 10.70 -17.00 -25.51
C ILE A 589 11.60 -16.83 -26.71
N ASP A 590 11.03 -16.24 -27.76
CA ASP A 590 11.75 -15.75 -28.94
C ASP A 590 11.70 -14.21 -28.94
N ILE A 591 12.88 -13.59 -29.03
CA ILE A 591 13.05 -12.14 -29.14
C ILE A 591 13.82 -11.86 -30.41
N GLN A 592 13.26 -11.01 -31.25
CA GLN A 592 13.92 -10.45 -32.41
C GLN A 592 13.97 -8.93 -32.27
N ASN A 593 15.18 -8.38 -32.33
CA ASN A 593 15.42 -6.93 -32.29
C ASN A 593 16.16 -6.56 -33.58
N ARG A 594 15.50 -5.76 -34.45
CA ARG A 594 16.05 -5.32 -35.71
C ARG A 594 16.32 -3.82 -35.64
N ASN A 595 17.57 -3.44 -35.82
CA ASN A 595 17.97 -2.05 -36.06
C ASN A 595 17.73 -1.68 -37.55
N LYS A 596 16.78 -0.76 -37.79
CA LYS A 596 16.42 -0.33 -39.16
C LYS A 596 17.45 0.63 -39.78
N VAL A 597 18.42 1.13 -39.00
CA VAL A 597 19.49 2.01 -39.51
C VAL A 597 20.69 1.21 -39.98
N THR A 598 21.13 0.21 -39.18
CA THR A 598 22.30 -0.64 -39.51
C THR A 598 21.91 -1.97 -40.13
N GLU A 599 20.62 -2.30 -40.18
CA GLU A 599 20.03 -3.58 -40.61
C GLU A 599 20.50 -4.77 -39.75
N ASP A 600 21.12 -4.53 -38.60
CA ASP A 600 21.53 -5.57 -37.68
C ASP A 600 20.31 -6.21 -37.00
N VAL A 601 20.35 -7.54 -36.88
CA VAL A 601 19.28 -8.32 -36.22
C VAL A 601 19.87 -9.12 -35.06
N ILE A 602 19.36 -8.89 -33.87
CA ILE A 602 19.65 -9.67 -32.68
C ILE A 602 18.51 -10.66 -32.48
N ASN A 603 18.80 -11.95 -32.59
CA ASN A 603 17.81 -13.02 -32.31
C ASN A 603 18.23 -13.77 -31.07
N GLN A 604 17.30 -13.95 -30.15
CA GLN A 604 17.52 -14.68 -28.89
C GLN A 604 16.37 -15.64 -28.67
N ASN A 605 16.67 -16.89 -28.35
CA ASN A 605 15.70 -17.89 -27.97
C ASN A 605 16.10 -18.50 -26.62
N PHE A 606 15.16 -18.56 -25.68
CA PHE A 606 15.41 -19.07 -24.36
C PHE A 606 14.29 -20.00 -23.92
N THR A 607 14.67 -21.19 -23.41
CA THR A 607 13.74 -22.12 -22.81
C THR A 607 14.09 -22.32 -21.34
N ASN A 608 13.11 -22.10 -20.46
CA ASN A 608 13.26 -22.22 -19.02
C ASN A 608 12.22 -23.17 -18.42
N VAL A 609 12.62 -23.98 -17.48
CA VAL A 609 11.71 -24.76 -16.62
C VAL A 609 11.56 -24.02 -15.30
N LEU A 610 10.33 -23.72 -14.91
CA LEU A 610 9.99 -22.87 -13.77
C LEU A 610 9.17 -23.67 -12.75
N PRO A 611 9.82 -24.42 -11.82
CA PRO A 611 9.13 -25.12 -10.75
C PRO A 611 8.52 -24.16 -9.73
N ASN A 612 7.40 -24.55 -9.14
CA ASN A 612 6.77 -23.86 -8.03
C ASN A 612 6.24 -24.83 -6.97
N LEU A 613 6.22 -24.38 -5.73
CA LEU A 613 5.69 -25.17 -4.60
C LEU A 613 5.01 -24.21 -3.63
N ARG A 614 3.83 -24.58 -3.17
CA ARG A 614 3.15 -23.90 -2.07
C ARG A 614 2.70 -24.90 -1.02
N PHE A 615 3.03 -24.58 0.22
CA PHE A 615 2.58 -25.30 1.40
C PHE A 615 1.80 -24.35 2.30
N THR A 616 0.56 -24.70 2.60
CA THR A 616 -0.27 -23.96 3.57
C THR A 616 -0.69 -24.89 4.69
N TYR A 617 -0.49 -24.48 5.93
CA TYR A 617 -0.88 -25.22 7.14
C TYR A 617 -1.78 -24.37 8.02
N ASN A 618 -3.01 -24.81 8.23
CA ASN A 618 -4.03 -24.17 9.04
C ASN A 618 -4.41 -25.08 10.22
N PRO A 619 -3.59 -25.15 11.31
CA PRO A 619 -3.90 -26.00 12.48
C PRO A 619 -5.20 -25.62 13.17
N ALA A 620 -5.56 -24.34 13.15
CA ALA A 620 -6.79 -23.76 13.66
C ALA A 620 -7.22 -22.60 12.74
N ARG A 621 -8.47 -22.12 12.84
CA ARG A 621 -8.99 -20.99 12.07
C ARG A 621 -8.18 -19.71 12.29
N SER A 622 -7.61 -19.55 13.49
CA SER A 622 -6.83 -18.38 13.90
C SER A 622 -5.32 -18.53 13.67
N LYS A 623 -4.84 -19.63 13.10
CA LYS A 623 -3.41 -19.88 12.88
C LYS A 623 -3.15 -20.35 11.47
N ARG A 624 -2.25 -19.66 10.75
CA ARG A 624 -1.89 -20.01 9.38
C ARG A 624 -0.38 -19.87 9.17
N LEU A 625 0.20 -20.89 8.60
CA LEU A 625 1.55 -20.86 8.02
C LEU A 625 1.42 -21.09 6.50
N ARG A 626 1.99 -20.18 5.69
CA ARG A 626 2.11 -20.35 4.24
C ARG A 626 3.58 -20.23 3.86
N ILE A 627 4.06 -21.19 3.10
CA ILE A 627 5.39 -21.16 2.48
C ILE A 627 5.19 -21.30 0.98
N THR A 628 5.77 -20.39 0.21
CA THR A 628 5.75 -20.43 -1.26
C THR A 628 7.18 -20.42 -1.78
N TYR A 629 7.46 -21.27 -2.75
CA TYR A 629 8.68 -21.26 -3.53
C TYR A 629 8.31 -21.09 -5.00
N ASN A 630 8.83 -20.04 -5.60
CA ASN A 630 8.60 -19.72 -7.00
C ASN A 630 9.95 -19.50 -7.70
N THR A 631 10.01 -19.90 -8.96
CA THR A 631 11.12 -19.57 -9.84
C THR A 631 10.65 -18.65 -10.95
N ASN A 632 11.52 -17.77 -11.40
CA ASN A 632 11.28 -16.88 -12.54
C ASN A 632 12.59 -16.70 -13.32
N SER A 633 12.46 -16.27 -14.56
CA SER A 633 13.60 -15.85 -15.38
C SER A 633 13.23 -14.53 -16.05
N ARG A 634 13.95 -13.46 -15.73
CA ARG A 634 13.74 -12.12 -16.26
C ARG A 634 14.61 -11.94 -17.51
N GLN A 635 14.01 -11.44 -18.56
CA GLN A 635 14.69 -11.10 -19.82
C GLN A 635 15.40 -9.75 -19.69
N PRO A 636 16.51 -9.52 -20.41
CA PRO A 636 17.03 -8.18 -20.61
C PRO A 636 15.98 -7.27 -21.25
N SER A 637 15.96 -5.99 -20.88
CA SER A 637 15.15 -5.00 -21.59
C SER A 637 15.72 -4.75 -22.99
N ILE A 638 14.91 -4.13 -23.85
CA ILE A 638 15.35 -3.78 -25.22
C ILE A 638 16.51 -2.79 -25.15
N SER A 639 16.41 -1.79 -24.29
CA SER A 639 17.45 -0.80 -24.03
C SER A 639 18.75 -1.43 -23.52
N ASP A 640 18.65 -2.47 -22.66
CA ASP A 640 19.81 -3.21 -22.19
C ASP A 640 20.57 -3.96 -23.31
N LEU A 641 19.86 -4.37 -24.36
CA LEU A 641 20.46 -5.12 -25.49
C LEU A 641 21.04 -4.20 -26.58
N GLN A 642 20.56 -2.96 -26.70
CA GLN A 642 20.96 -2.05 -27.76
C GLN A 642 22.34 -1.42 -27.48
N PRO A 643 23.38 -1.63 -28.30
CA PRO A 643 24.72 -1.10 -28.03
C PRO A 643 24.85 0.39 -28.42
N ILE A 644 23.84 1.18 -28.13
CA ILE A 644 23.80 2.61 -28.45
C ILE A 644 23.85 3.40 -27.14
N PRO A 645 24.73 4.43 -27.02
CA PRO A 645 24.80 5.22 -25.82
C PRO A 645 23.54 6.04 -25.61
N ASP A 646 23.04 6.03 -24.41
CA ASP A 646 22.06 7.02 -23.90
C ASP A 646 22.81 8.16 -23.20
N ASN A 647 22.65 9.38 -23.71
CA ASN A 647 23.25 10.60 -23.19
C ASN A 647 22.19 11.55 -22.56
N THR A 648 21.10 11.03 -22.09
CA THR A 648 20.11 11.84 -21.33
C THR A 648 20.78 12.53 -20.14
N ASN A 649 21.76 11.86 -19.53
CA ASN A 649 22.70 12.47 -18.61
C ASN A 649 24.13 12.35 -19.18
N PRO A 650 24.72 13.44 -19.70
CA PRO A 650 26.06 13.39 -20.30
C PRO A 650 27.18 13.00 -19.34
N ASN A 651 26.95 13.13 -18.02
CA ASN A 651 27.91 12.72 -16.99
C ASN A 651 27.83 11.22 -16.69
N ARG A 652 26.76 10.55 -17.17
CA ARG A 652 26.47 9.15 -16.90
C ARG A 652 25.90 8.46 -18.12
N LEU A 653 26.78 8.10 -19.08
CA LEU A 653 26.39 7.42 -20.30
C LEU A 653 26.04 5.97 -20.03
N ARG A 654 24.92 5.50 -20.53
CA ARG A 654 24.53 4.09 -20.50
C ARG A 654 24.63 3.48 -21.87
N ILE A 655 25.17 2.26 -21.95
CA ILE A 655 25.38 1.53 -23.20
C ILE A 655 24.81 0.13 -23.02
N GLY A 656 23.96 -0.31 -23.92
CA GLY A 656 23.40 -1.67 -23.87
C GLY A 656 24.44 -2.74 -24.27
N ASN A 657 24.09 -4.00 -24.05
CA ASN A 657 24.92 -5.17 -24.24
C ASN A 657 24.11 -6.30 -24.91
N SER A 658 24.33 -6.50 -26.20
CA SER A 658 23.63 -7.54 -26.97
C SER A 658 23.91 -8.99 -26.52
N ASN A 659 24.94 -9.20 -25.67
CA ASN A 659 25.31 -10.52 -25.14
C ASN A 659 24.63 -10.86 -23.81
N LEU A 660 23.74 -10.02 -23.31
CA LEU A 660 23.01 -10.31 -22.08
C LEU A 660 22.13 -11.55 -22.23
N ARG A 661 22.15 -12.35 -21.20
CA ARG A 661 21.31 -13.54 -21.03
C ARG A 661 20.28 -13.30 -19.95
N PRO A 662 19.11 -13.95 -20.01
CA PRO A 662 18.12 -13.90 -18.93
C PRO A 662 18.72 -14.35 -17.60
N ASP A 663 18.31 -13.71 -16.53
CA ASP A 663 18.56 -14.22 -15.17
C ASP A 663 17.62 -15.40 -14.86
N TYR A 664 17.99 -16.18 -13.85
CA TYR A 664 17.12 -17.21 -13.28
C TYR A 664 17.06 -17.05 -11.77
N SER A 665 15.86 -16.80 -11.26
CA SER A 665 15.67 -16.46 -9.86
C SER A 665 14.82 -17.47 -9.10
N HIS A 666 15.15 -17.63 -7.81
CA HIS A 666 14.46 -18.43 -6.83
C HIS A 666 13.95 -17.51 -5.73
N THR A 667 12.66 -17.58 -5.44
CA THR A 667 12.04 -16.79 -4.36
C THR A 667 11.32 -17.71 -3.40
N VAL A 668 11.64 -17.57 -2.12
CA VAL A 668 10.95 -18.27 -1.01
C VAL A 668 10.27 -17.22 -0.14
N ASN A 669 8.96 -17.34 0.02
CA ASN A 669 8.20 -16.53 0.96
C ASN A 669 7.61 -17.42 2.04
N ALA A 670 7.79 -17.04 3.30
CA ALA A 670 7.21 -17.71 4.46
C ALA A 670 6.42 -16.71 5.30
N ASN A 671 5.15 -16.99 5.55
CA ASN A 671 4.28 -16.12 6.33
C ASN A 671 3.55 -16.94 7.39
N PHE A 672 3.75 -16.57 8.64
CA PHE A 672 3.01 -17.12 9.77
C PHE A 672 2.20 -16.01 10.43
N ASN A 673 0.94 -16.29 10.70
CA ASN A 673 0.10 -15.40 11.48
C ASN A 673 -0.79 -16.19 12.45
N THR A 674 -0.95 -15.63 13.63
CA THR A 674 -1.89 -16.11 14.64
C THR A 674 -2.57 -14.94 15.30
N TRP A 675 -3.83 -15.13 15.67
CA TRP A 675 -4.63 -14.07 16.25
C TRP A 675 -5.73 -14.65 17.15
N ASN A 676 -6.18 -13.82 18.06
CA ASN A 676 -7.30 -14.12 18.93
C ASN A 676 -8.27 -12.95 18.91
N ALA A 677 -9.46 -13.14 18.31
CA ALA A 677 -10.45 -12.09 18.11
C ALA A 677 -10.93 -11.48 19.43
N LEU A 678 -11.06 -12.30 20.47
CA LEU A 678 -11.63 -11.88 21.73
C LEU A 678 -10.67 -11.08 22.61
N SER A 679 -9.38 -11.38 22.53
CA SER A 679 -8.35 -10.62 23.26
C SER A 679 -7.71 -9.51 22.44
N GLY A 680 -7.99 -9.44 21.10
CA GLY A 680 -7.32 -8.51 20.18
C GLY A 680 -5.84 -8.80 19.97
N ARG A 681 -5.31 -9.93 20.49
CA ARG A 681 -3.89 -10.31 20.34
C ARG A 681 -3.64 -10.88 18.96
N TYR A 682 -2.57 -10.42 18.32
CA TYR A 682 -2.08 -11.04 17.10
C TYR A 682 -0.54 -11.09 17.10
N ILE A 683 0.01 -12.03 16.34
CA ILE A 683 1.44 -12.14 16.04
C ILE A 683 1.54 -12.49 14.56
N TYR A 684 2.42 -11.81 13.86
CA TYR A 684 2.78 -12.16 12.49
C TYR A 684 4.30 -12.23 12.33
N VAL A 685 4.74 -13.16 11.47
CA VAL A 685 6.14 -13.30 11.04
C VAL A 685 6.12 -13.53 9.53
N GLY A 686 6.74 -12.64 8.79
CA GLY A 686 6.95 -12.74 7.35
C GLY A 686 8.42 -12.81 7.03
N GLY A 687 8.82 -13.67 6.09
CA GLY A 687 10.16 -13.75 5.57
C GLY A 687 10.15 -13.92 4.06
N ASN A 688 11.08 -13.27 3.37
CA ASN A 688 11.33 -13.43 1.95
C ASN A 688 12.81 -13.71 1.73
N GLY A 689 13.11 -14.70 0.91
CA GLY A 689 14.46 -15.00 0.41
C GLY A 689 14.46 -14.97 -1.11
N TYR A 690 15.39 -14.28 -1.70
CA TYR A 690 15.61 -14.17 -3.13
C TYR A 690 17.05 -14.55 -3.47
N TYR A 691 17.23 -15.35 -4.51
CA TYR A 691 18.52 -15.70 -5.08
C TYR A 691 18.39 -15.80 -6.61
N ALA A 692 19.23 -15.07 -7.33
CA ALA A 692 19.27 -15.12 -8.79
C ALA A 692 20.67 -15.53 -9.27
N THR A 693 20.71 -16.39 -10.29
CA THR A 693 21.90 -16.72 -11.07
C THR A 693 21.90 -15.96 -12.39
N ASP A 694 23.07 -15.74 -12.98
CA ASP A 694 23.24 -14.88 -14.18
C ASP A 694 22.56 -13.51 -14.00
N ALA A 695 22.53 -13.01 -12.75
CA ALA A 695 21.83 -11.77 -12.40
C ALA A 695 22.39 -10.59 -13.19
N PHE A 696 21.55 -9.57 -13.41
CA PHE A 696 22.01 -8.34 -14.03
C PHE A 696 22.77 -7.49 -13.03
N GLY A 697 23.94 -7.03 -13.41
CA GLY A 697 24.78 -6.11 -12.68
C GLY A 697 25.34 -5.04 -13.63
N ASP A 698 25.92 -4.00 -13.08
CA ASP A 698 26.52 -2.92 -13.83
C ASP A 698 28.04 -3.08 -13.92
N SER A 699 28.61 -2.82 -15.08
CA SER A 699 30.03 -2.59 -15.31
C SER A 699 30.21 -1.10 -15.54
N THR A 700 30.74 -0.40 -14.56
CA THR A 700 30.94 1.05 -14.60
C THR A 700 32.43 1.34 -14.84
N THR A 701 32.70 2.11 -15.89
CA THR A 701 34.03 2.69 -16.13
C THR A 701 33.93 4.19 -15.79
N ILE A 702 34.76 4.64 -14.85
CA ILE A 702 34.86 6.04 -14.49
C ILE A 702 36.10 6.62 -15.21
N THR A 703 35.89 7.62 -16.05
CA THR A 703 36.99 8.35 -16.69
C THR A 703 37.75 9.22 -15.70
N ASN A 704 38.96 9.67 -16.05
CA ASN A 704 39.75 10.55 -15.19
C ASN A 704 39.04 11.87 -14.80
N PHE A 705 37.96 12.19 -15.51
CA PHE A 705 37.14 13.41 -15.29
C PHE A 705 35.83 13.16 -14.59
N GLY A 706 35.64 11.95 -14.03
CA GLY A 706 34.46 11.61 -13.29
C GLY A 706 33.21 11.30 -14.13
N GLN A 707 33.32 11.26 -15.49
CA GLN A 707 32.26 10.75 -16.35
C GLN A 707 32.14 9.24 -16.17
N GLN A 708 30.93 8.74 -16.03
CA GLN A 708 30.63 7.33 -15.87
C GLN A 708 30.11 6.74 -17.18
N ILE A 709 30.69 5.62 -17.61
CA ILE A 709 30.17 4.79 -18.68
C ILE A 709 29.69 3.49 -18.10
N ILE A 710 28.39 3.24 -18.17
CA ILE A 710 27.72 2.11 -17.52
C ILE A 710 27.23 1.15 -18.57
N LYS A 711 27.63 -0.11 -18.45
CA LYS A 711 27.17 -1.21 -19.30
C LYS A 711 26.59 -2.32 -18.46
N LYS A 712 25.39 -2.78 -18.78
CA LYS A 712 24.82 -3.97 -18.11
C LYS A 712 25.57 -5.24 -18.49
N VAL A 713 25.78 -6.11 -17.51
CA VAL A 713 26.47 -7.40 -17.69
C VAL A 713 25.78 -8.46 -16.83
N ASN A 714 25.91 -9.74 -17.24
CA ASN A 714 25.52 -10.82 -16.34
C ASN A 714 26.60 -11.03 -15.29
N VAL A 715 26.19 -11.02 -14.03
CA VAL A 715 27.03 -11.33 -12.85
C VAL A 715 26.64 -12.69 -12.29
N LYS A 716 27.56 -13.30 -11.49
CA LYS A 716 27.36 -14.66 -10.99
C LYS A 716 26.02 -14.84 -10.25
N SER A 717 25.68 -13.91 -9.38
CA SER A 717 24.45 -13.99 -8.59
C SER A 717 24.07 -12.65 -7.98
N ALA A 718 22.84 -12.56 -7.54
CA ALA A 718 22.35 -11.55 -6.60
C ALA A 718 21.47 -12.23 -5.58
N SER A 719 21.51 -11.79 -4.33
CA SER A 719 20.70 -12.37 -3.26
C SER A 719 20.16 -11.33 -2.31
N SER A 720 18.98 -11.59 -1.77
CA SER A 720 18.43 -10.80 -0.67
C SER A 720 17.61 -11.66 0.27
N ALA A 721 17.57 -11.28 1.53
CA ALA A 721 16.65 -11.84 2.50
C ALA A 721 16.03 -10.72 3.33
N SER A 722 14.75 -10.83 3.60
CA SER A 722 14.03 -9.90 4.47
C SER A 722 13.18 -10.63 5.48
N VAL A 723 13.03 -10.02 6.65
CA VAL A 723 12.15 -10.48 7.72
C VAL A 723 11.34 -9.31 8.24
N ASN A 724 10.05 -9.55 8.46
CA ASN A 724 9.14 -8.62 9.11
C ASN A 724 8.35 -9.39 10.17
N MET A 725 8.46 -8.98 11.42
CA MET A 725 7.72 -9.59 12.51
C MET A 725 7.12 -8.52 13.42
N GLY A 726 5.94 -8.80 13.92
CA GLY A 726 5.28 -7.89 14.83
C GLY A 726 4.16 -8.56 15.62
N ALA A 727 3.72 -7.86 16.66
CA ALA A 727 2.65 -8.30 17.51
C ALA A 727 1.80 -7.11 17.98
N GLY A 728 0.51 -7.36 18.18
CA GLY A 728 -0.39 -6.49 18.95
C GLY A 728 -0.72 -7.16 20.26
N LEU A 729 -0.34 -6.54 21.37
CA LEU A 729 -0.42 -7.10 22.72
C LEU A 729 -1.24 -6.17 23.63
N PRO A 730 -2.59 -6.25 23.60
CA PRO A 730 -3.42 -5.53 24.55
C PRO A 730 -3.10 -5.97 25.98
N PHE A 731 -3.06 -5.00 26.91
CA PHE A 731 -2.81 -5.30 28.33
C PHE A 731 -4.01 -6.04 28.93
N LYS A 732 -3.74 -7.09 29.72
CA LYS A 732 -4.81 -7.91 30.33
C LYS A 732 -5.74 -7.08 31.23
N LYS A 733 -5.18 -6.18 32.05
CA LYS A 733 -5.95 -5.36 33.00
C LYS A 733 -6.62 -4.15 32.34
N ASN A 734 -6.10 -3.65 31.23
CA ASN A 734 -6.66 -2.50 30.53
C ASN A 734 -6.50 -2.68 29.01
N LYS A 735 -7.52 -3.22 28.35
CA LYS A 735 -7.50 -3.48 26.89
C LYS A 735 -7.44 -2.20 26.05
N LYS A 736 -7.64 -1.00 26.65
CA LYS A 736 -7.45 0.29 25.99
C LYS A 736 -5.98 0.57 25.67
N ILE A 737 -5.06 -0.13 26.35
CA ILE A 737 -3.61 0.00 26.11
C ILE A 737 -3.13 -1.20 25.31
N THR A 738 -2.48 -0.94 24.18
CA THR A 738 -1.88 -1.98 23.32
C THR A 738 -0.41 -1.68 23.09
N LEU A 739 0.44 -2.66 23.35
CA LEU A 739 1.86 -2.62 23.00
C LEU A 739 2.06 -3.28 21.64
N ARG A 740 2.79 -2.63 20.73
CA ARG A 740 3.06 -3.09 19.37
C ARG A 740 4.57 -3.11 19.08
N PRO A 741 5.29 -4.17 19.47
CA PRO A 741 6.64 -4.39 19.00
C PRO A 741 6.64 -4.79 17.53
N ASN A 742 7.60 -4.27 16.77
CA ASN A 742 7.83 -4.64 15.38
C ASN A 742 9.33 -4.69 15.09
N LEU A 743 9.76 -5.62 14.22
CA LEU A 743 11.13 -5.71 13.72
C LEU A 743 11.06 -5.93 12.21
N SER A 744 11.72 -5.04 11.47
CA SER A 744 12.00 -5.20 10.05
C SER A 744 13.50 -5.37 9.85
N GLY A 745 13.88 -6.35 9.05
CA GLY A 745 15.27 -6.60 8.69
C GLY A 745 15.40 -6.93 7.21
N ASN A 746 16.44 -6.44 6.57
CA ASN A 746 16.76 -6.73 5.18
C ASN A 746 18.27 -6.86 5.02
N ILE A 747 18.70 -7.86 4.28
CA ILE A 747 20.08 -8.01 3.79
C ILE A 747 20.03 -8.21 2.28
N TYR A 748 20.85 -7.46 1.57
CA TYR A 748 21.03 -7.56 0.13
C TYR A 748 22.50 -7.73 -0.20
N GLN A 749 22.81 -8.62 -1.15
CA GLN A 749 24.15 -8.77 -1.70
C GLN A 749 24.07 -8.76 -3.25
N GLY A 750 24.85 -7.88 -3.87
CA GLY A 750 24.97 -7.76 -5.31
C GLY A 750 26.42 -7.69 -5.77
N PHE A 751 26.61 -7.97 -7.05
CA PHE A 751 27.93 -7.90 -7.72
C PHE A 751 27.88 -6.87 -8.84
N SER A 752 28.99 -6.17 -9.05
CA SER A 752 29.21 -5.21 -10.14
C SER A 752 30.67 -5.22 -10.54
N PHE A 753 30.99 -4.48 -11.57
CA PHE A 753 32.38 -4.19 -11.94
C PHE A 753 32.60 -2.68 -11.93
N LEU A 754 33.74 -2.27 -11.38
CA LEU A 754 34.20 -0.89 -11.36
C LEU A 754 35.59 -0.82 -11.95
N ASN A 755 35.76 -0.12 -13.09
CA ASN A 755 37.00 -0.06 -13.83
C ASN A 755 37.60 -1.45 -14.16
N GLY A 756 36.74 -2.44 -14.42
CA GLY A 756 37.12 -3.82 -14.72
C GLY A 756 37.29 -4.71 -13.48
N GLU A 757 37.32 -4.16 -12.27
CA GLU A 757 37.45 -4.93 -11.06
C GLU A 757 36.09 -5.32 -10.46
N ARG A 758 36.01 -6.56 -9.99
CA ARG A 758 34.77 -7.08 -9.38
C ARG A 758 34.55 -6.48 -8.01
N ASN A 759 33.38 -5.88 -7.85
CA ASN A 759 32.88 -5.38 -6.60
C ASN A 759 31.77 -6.27 -6.03
N THR A 760 31.80 -6.51 -4.73
CA THR A 760 30.73 -7.15 -3.96
C THR A 760 30.20 -6.16 -2.93
N ALA A 761 28.97 -5.75 -3.11
CA ALA A 761 28.29 -4.86 -2.17
C ALA A 761 27.29 -5.66 -1.34
N THR A 762 27.35 -5.51 -0.01
CA THR A 762 26.35 -6.08 0.91
C THR A 762 25.78 -4.95 1.77
N ASN A 763 24.47 -4.88 1.89
CA ASN A 763 23.80 -3.93 2.75
C ASN A 763 22.88 -4.66 3.73
N LEU A 764 23.13 -4.47 5.02
CA LEU A 764 22.29 -4.94 6.12
C LEU A 764 21.53 -3.76 6.71
N SER A 765 20.21 -3.86 6.77
CA SER A 765 19.34 -2.90 7.42
C SER A 765 18.48 -3.60 8.48
N LEU A 766 18.46 -3.09 9.71
CA LEU A 766 17.63 -3.56 10.81
C LEU A 766 16.86 -2.39 11.41
N THR A 767 15.56 -2.54 11.54
CA THR A 767 14.68 -1.48 12.08
C THR A 767 13.73 -2.07 13.13
N PRO A 768 14.17 -2.21 14.40
CA PRO A 768 13.28 -2.42 15.51
C PRO A 768 12.40 -1.19 15.77
N SER A 769 11.18 -1.43 16.18
CA SER A 769 10.18 -0.40 16.47
C SER A 769 9.32 -0.84 17.65
N LEU A 770 8.97 0.11 18.49
CA LEU A 770 8.06 -0.11 19.62
C LEU A 770 7.03 1.00 19.64
N GLU A 771 5.76 0.63 19.62
CA GLU A 771 4.63 1.56 19.71
C GLU A 771 3.75 1.20 20.90
N LEU A 772 3.35 2.21 21.66
CA LEU A 772 2.34 2.12 22.72
C LEU A 772 1.13 2.94 22.28
N VAL A 773 -0.02 2.29 22.22
CA VAL A 773 -1.30 2.92 21.83
C VAL A 773 -2.24 2.87 23.02
N TYR A 774 -2.84 4.01 23.39
CA TYR A 774 -3.98 4.11 24.26
C TYR A 774 -5.18 4.61 23.47
N GLN A 775 -6.32 3.93 23.59
CA GLN A 775 -7.53 4.26 22.85
C GLN A 775 -8.75 4.21 23.74
N SER A 776 -9.44 5.35 23.84
CA SER A 776 -10.73 5.47 24.50
C SER A 776 -11.66 6.34 23.64
N ASP A 777 -12.91 6.51 24.04
CA ASP A 777 -13.89 7.29 23.29
C ASP A 777 -13.51 8.77 23.19
N SER A 778 -12.93 9.32 24.25
CA SER A 778 -12.57 10.73 24.35
C SER A 778 -11.10 11.02 24.03
N LEU A 779 -10.20 10.07 24.25
CA LEU A 779 -8.77 10.27 24.13
C LEU A 779 -8.11 9.09 23.40
N GLU A 780 -7.39 9.41 22.33
CA GLU A 780 -6.47 8.52 21.67
C GLU A 780 -5.07 9.09 21.85
N PHE A 781 -4.11 8.25 22.19
CA PHE A 781 -2.72 8.65 22.37
C PHE A 781 -1.80 7.53 21.87
N ASN A 782 -0.76 7.89 21.11
CA ASN A 782 0.24 6.92 20.69
C ASN A 782 1.64 7.50 20.79
N VAL A 783 2.59 6.63 21.19
CA VAL A 783 4.02 6.91 21.21
C VAL A 783 4.72 5.80 20.48
N ARG A 784 5.61 6.15 19.57
CA ARG A 784 6.40 5.20 18.80
C ARG A 784 7.86 5.62 18.74
N GLY A 785 8.76 4.65 18.92
CA GLY A 785 10.18 4.80 18.66
C GLY A 785 10.64 3.79 17.62
N ASN A 786 11.38 4.25 16.62
CA ASN A 786 12.04 3.43 15.61
C ASN A 786 13.55 3.67 15.67
N LEU A 787 14.33 2.62 15.52
CA LEU A 787 15.78 2.69 15.36
C LEU A 787 16.14 1.97 14.07
N SER A 788 16.66 2.68 13.09
CA SER A 788 17.17 2.08 11.84
C SER A 788 18.68 1.98 11.91
N TYR A 789 19.20 0.77 11.88
CA TYR A 789 20.64 0.48 11.79
C TYR A 789 20.94 0.00 10.37
N ASN A 790 21.89 0.64 9.69
CA ASN A 790 22.29 0.31 8.33
C ASN A 790 23.81 0.07 8.31
N SER A 791 24.20 -1.07 7.74
CA SER A 791 25.62 -1.46 7.64
C SER A 791 25.95 -1.87 6.20
N PRO A 792 26.26 -0.90 5.33
CA PRO A 792 26.76 -1.20 4.01
C PRO A 792 28.21 -1.70 4.07
N THR A 793 28.55 -2.63 3.19
CA THR A 793 29.92 -3.11 3.00
C THR A 793 30.24 -3.22 1.51
N ASN A 794 31.49 -2.98 1.15
CA ASN A 794 31.97 -2.96 -0.22
C ASN A 794 33.35 -3.65 -0.31
N SER A 795 33.54 -4.59 -1.25
CA SER A 795 34.76 -5.38 -1.31
C SER A 795 35.99 -4.62 -1.83
N LEU A 796 35.78 -3.57 -2.61
CA LEU A 796 36.88 -2.75 -3.14
C LEU A 796 37.46 -1.82 -2.07
N ARG A 797 36.65 -1.39 -1.08
CA ARG A 797 37.11 -0.60 0.06
C ARG A 797 36.35 -0.97 1.34
N SER A 798 36.82 -1.99 2.03
CA SER A 798 36.15 -2.50 3.26
C SER A 798 36.18 -1.52 4.43
N PHE A 799 37.11 -0.58 4.48
CA PHE A 799 37.26 0.42 5.55
C PHE A 799 36.51 1.74 5.34
N SER A 800 35.91 1.95 4.16
CA SER A 800 35.18 3.20 3.84
C SER A 800 33.69 3.17 4.11
N THR A 801 33.16 2.02 4.55
CA THR A 801 31.72 1.84 4.79
C THR A 801 31.42 1.90 6.28
N THR A 802 31.07 3.09 6.77
CA THR A 802 30.72 3.29 8.18
C THR A 802 29.24 2.93 8.39
N PRO A 803 28.89 2.03 9.31
CA PRO A 803 27.53 1.83 9.69
C PRO A 803 26.88 3.13 10.18
N TYR A 804 25.63 3.37 9.85
CA TYR A 804 24.91 4.56 10.29
C TYR A 804 23.54 4.21 10.89
N THR A 805 23.07 5.11 11.76
CA THR A 805 21.79 4.96 12.42
C THR A 805 20.88 6.15 12.12
N ALA A 806 19.59 5.88 12.03
CA ALA A 806 18.56 6.89 12.06
C ALA A 806 17.53 6.52 13.15
N GLN A 807 17.04 7.52 13.86
CA GLN A 807 16.06 7.33 14.93
C GLN A 807 14.88 8.24 14.68
N ASP A 808 13.68 7.68 14.83
CA ASP A 808 12.42 8.42 14.73
C ASP A 808 11.59 8.21 15.99
N TYR A 809 11.21 9.29 16.64
CA TYR A 809 10.36 9.31 17.81
C TYR A 809 9.08 10.09 17.50
N PHE A 810 7.98 9.41 17.57
CA PHE A 810 6.65 9.97 17.33
C PHE A 810 5.83 9.97 18.62
N ALA A 811 5.15 11.08 18.90
CA ALA A 811 4.12 11.16 19.92
C ALA A 811 2.92 11.94 19.36
N GLY A 812 1.73 11.38 19.50
CA GLY A 812 0.53 12.03 19.00
C GLY A 812 -0.69 11.74 19.86
N PHE A 813 -1.64 12.68 19.89
CA PHE A 813 -2.92 12.48 20.54
C PHE A 813 -4.07 13.12 19.76
N VAL A 814 -5.27 12.53 19.95
CA VAL A 814 -6.56 13.08 19.53
C VAL A 814 -7.44 13.15 20.77
N TRP A 815 -7.89 14.34 21.13
CA TRP A 815 -8.73 14.56 22.30
C TRP A 815 -10.09 15.13 21.87
N ARG A 816 -11.14 14.35 22.09
CA ARG A 816 -12.54 14.74 21.85
C ARG A 816 -13.13 15.29 23.15
N LEU A 817 -13.33 16.57 23.17
CA LEU A 817 -13.85 17.32 24.33
C LEU A 817 -15.37 17.45 24.26
N LYS A 818 -15.97 17.74 25.40
CA LYS A 818 -17.40 18.11 25.46
C LYS A 818 -17.68 19.33 24.57
N HIS A 819 -18.96 19.52 24.24
CA HIS A 819 -19.44 20.63 23.40
C HIS A 819 -18.87 20.63 21.96
N GLY A 820 -18.47 19.49 21.43
CA GLY A 820 -18.06 19.34 20.04
C GLY A 820 -16.69 19.96 19.70
N PHE A 821 -15.79 20.05 20.66
CA PHE A 821 -14.38 20.39 20.38
C PHE A 821 -13.55 19.12 20.16
N LYS A 822 -12.60 19.18 19.24
CA LYS A 822 -11.58 18.18 19.03
C LYS A 822 -10.22 18.86 18.92
N VAL A 823 -9.24 18.35 19.64
CA VAL A 823 -7.85 18.81 19.61
C VAL A 823 -6.99 17.66 19.15
N GLU A 824 -6.15 17.90 18.15
CA GLU A 824 -5.19 16.94 17.65
C GLU A 824 -3.81 17.57 17.66
N SER A 825 -2.81 16.82 18.10
CA SER A 825 -1.42 17.25 18.02
C SER A 825 -0.50 16.05 17.85
N ASN A 826 0.55 16.24 17.08
CA ASN A 826 1.61 15.26 16.94
C ASN A 826 2.97 15.93 16.83
N VAL A 827 3.97 15.23 17.35
CA VAL A 827 5.36 15.60 17.29
C VAL A 827 6.15 14.44 16.72
N ASN A 828 6.99 14.69 15.73
CA ASN A 828 7.94 13.75 15.19
C ASN A 828 9.36 14.30 15.32
N TYR A 829 10.23 13.57 16.02
CA TYR A 829 11.63 13.94 16.20
C TYR A 829 12.51 12.92 15.48
N THR A 830 13.23 13.36 14.46
CA THR A 830 14.15 12.56 13.67
C THR A 830 15.58 12.91 13.99
N ILE A 831 16.39 11.89 14.29
CA ILE A 831 17.83 11.99 14.50
C ILE A 831 18.51 11.21 13.38
N ASN A 832 19.27 11.91 12.55
CA ASN A 832 20.10 11.33 11.51
C ASN A 832 21.56 11.39 11.93
N GLY A 833 22.17 10.25 12.25
CA GLY A 833 23.56 10.18 12.67
C GLY A 833 24.50 9.74 11.54
N GLN A 834 25.78 10.13 11.63
CA GLN A 834 26.88 9.63 10.80
C GLN A 834 26.71 9.89 9.30
N ARG A 835 26.20 11.05 8.93
CA ARG A 835 26.12 11.56 7.57
C ARG A 835 27.27 12.52 7.28
N SER A 836 27.40 12.97 6.03
CA SER A 836 28.32 14.01 5.63
C SER A 836 28.03 15.31 6.40
N ASP A 837 29.03 16.16 6.59
CA ASP A 837 28.83 17.47 7.16
C ASP A 837 27.73 18.21 6.40
N GLU A 838 26.89 18.99 7.08
CA GLU A 838 25.66 19.63 6.58
C GLU A 838 24.44 18.71 6.39
N TYR A 839 24.60 17.38 6.26
CA TYR A 839 23.50 16.40 6.12
C TYR A 839 23.21 15.65 7.42
N ASN A 840 23.98 15.87 8.46
CA ASN A 840 23.81 15.30 9.80
C ASN A 840 22.80 16.13 10.61
N ILE A 841 21.54 16.15 10.17
CA ILE A 841 20.52 17.06 10.65
C ILE A 841 19.52 16.34 11.55
N ASN A 842 19.28 16.92 12.74
CA ASN A 842 18.19 16.52 13.63
C ASN A 842 17.09 17.56 13.54
N TYR A 843 15.83 17.10 13.38
CA TYR A 843 14.70 18.01 13.25
C TYR A 843 13.47 17.51 14.00
N LEU A 844 12.66 18.47 14.45
CA LEU A 844 11.45 18.27 15.20
C LEU A 844 10.27 18.88 14.43
N ILE A 845 9.37 18.05 13.95
CA ILE A 845 8.15 18.49 13.28
C ILE A 845 7.01 18.45 14.31
N TRP A 846 6.36 19.58 14.50
CA TRP A 846 5.20 19.69 15.37
C TRP A 846 3.99 20.17 14.59
N ASN A 847 2.94 19.34 14.56
CA ASN A 847 1.66 19.68 13.95
C ASN A 847 0.57 19.71 15.01
N ALA A 848 -0.38 20.64 14.87
CA ALA A 848 -1.53 20.72 15.76
C ALA A 848 -2.78 21.16 14.99
N SER A 849 -3.95 20.76 15.46
CA SER A 849 -5.21 21.30 14.98
C SER A 849 -6.27 21.35 16.07
N VAL A 850 -7.16 22.32 15.94
CA VAL A 850 -8.34 22.49 16.80
C VAL A 850 -9.55 22.55 15.91
N SER A 851 -10.53 21.66 16.15
CA SER A 851 -11.79 21.62 15.42
C SER A 851 -12.97 21.92 16.35
N LYS A 852 -13.95 22.62 15.83
CA LYS A 852 -15.26 22.84 16.45
C LYS A 852 -16.34 22.34 15.51
N TYR A 853 -17.20 21.47 16.04
CA TYR A 853 -18.37 20.96 15.34
C TYR A 853 -19.59 21.82 15.68
N PHE A 854 -20.36 22.16 14.64
CA PHE A 854 -21.56 22.99 14.70
C PHE A 854 -22.77 22.20 14.17
N LEU A 855 -23.96 22.75 14.36
CA LEU A 855 -25.25 22.19 14.06
C LEU A 855 -25.62 20.99 14.96
N LYS A 856 -26.92 20.68 15.09
CA LYS A 856 -27.41 19.61 15.98
C LYS A 856 -26.85 18.26 15.60
N THR A 857 -26.53 18.05 14.33
CA THR A 857 -25.99 16.82 13.76
C THR A 857 -24.47 16.83 13.63
N ASN A 858 -23.75 17.85 14.17
CA ASN A 858 -22.27 17.99 14.09
C ASN A 858 -21.70 17.90 12.65
N ASN A 859 -22.47 18.16 11.64
CA ASN A 859 -22.08 17.99 10.25
C ASN A 859 -21.37 19.20 9.62
N LEU A 860 -21.23 20.28 10.34
CA LEU A 860 -20.38 21.41 9.97
C LEU A 860 -19.18 21.46 10.93
N GLU A 861 -17.97 21.35 10.40
CA GLU A 861 -16.70 21.39 11.13
C GLU A 861 -15.92 22.62 10.70
N LEU A 862 -15.52 23.45 11.66
CA LEU A 862 -14.52 24.49 11.48
C LEU A 862 -13.24 24.04 12.18
N GLN A 863 -12.13 23.95 11.43
CA GLN A 863 -10.86 23.49 11.90
C GLN A 863 -9.78 24.53 11.63
N PHE A 864 -8.99 24.83 12.64
CA PHE A 864 -7.74 25.56 12.54
C PHE A 864 -6.58 24.57 12.55
N ILE A 865 -5.72 24.63 11.54
CA ILE A 865 -4.62 23.68 11.30
C ILE A 865 -3.31 24.46 11.34
N ALA A 866 -2.32 23.96 12.08
CA ALA A 866 -0.96 24.45 12.11
C ALA A 866 -0.02 23.28 11.78
N ASN A 867 0.64 23.34 10.63
CA ASN A 867 1.62 22.35 10.20
C ASN A 867 3.02 22.91 10.40
N ASP A 868 3.92 22.06 10.89
CA ASP A 868 5.32 22.37 11.16
C ASP A 868 5.49 23.70 11.93
N ILE A 869 4.87 23.78 13.10
CA ILE A 869 4.86 25.00 13.94
C ILE A 869 6.28 25.54 14.18
N LEU A 870 7.27 24.64 14.26
CA LEU A 870 8.66 24.99 14.51
C LEU A 870 9.45 25.37 13.25
N ASN A 871 8.86 25.20 12.06
CA ASN A 871 9.48 25.49 10.76
C ASN A 871 10.79 24.71 10.54
N GLN A 872 10.76 23.40 10.83
CA GLN A 872 11.92 22.51 10.73
C GLN A 872 11.72 21.37 9.74
N ASN A 873 10.62 21.38 8.97
CA ASN A 873 10.32 20.33 8.03
C ASN A 873 11.31 20.32 6.87
N ILE A 874 12.05 19.22 6.76
CA ILE A 874 13.05 18.98 5.73
C ILE A 874 12.96 17.51 5.30
N ASP A 875 13.22 17.26 4.03
CA ASP A 875 13.40 15.89 3.51
C ASP A 875 14.91 15.64 3.35
N ALA A 876 15.47 14.84 4.24
CA ALA A 876 16.87 14.45 4.22
C ALA A 876 16.99 12.92 4.23
N SER A 877 17.60 12.35 3.20
CA SER A 877 17.76 10.92 3.04
C SER A 877 19.18 10.52 2.68
N ARG A 878 19.60 9.31 3.06
CA ARG A 878 20.86 8.70 2.62
C ARG A 878 20.57 7.46 1.80
N TYR A 879 21.20 7.39 0.65
CA TYR A 879 21.21 6.24 -0.23
C TYR A 879 22.64 5.70 -0.34
N VAL A 880 22.79 4.38 -0.21
CA VAL A 880 24.08 3.71 -0.38
C VAL A 880 23.93 2.69 -1.50
N SER A 881 24.73 2.86 -2.53
CA SER A 881 24.85 1.95 -3.65
C SER A 881 26.23 1.30 -3.65
N GLN A 882 26.56 0.56 -4.70
CA GLN A 882 27.75 -0.30 -4.80
C GLN A 882 29.08 0.40 -4.49
N ASN A 883 29.23 1.64 -4.99
CA ASN A 883 30.47 2.41 -4.84
C ASN A 883 30.20 3.90 -4.52
N VAL A 884 29.00 4.24 -4.12
CA VAL A 884 28.62 5.63 -3.83
C VAL A 884 27.73 5.71 -2.60
N ILE A 885 28.00 6.72 -1.79
CA ILE A 885 27.12 7.18 -0.71
C ILE A 885 26.59 8.54 -1.13
N THR A 886 25.28 8.67 -1.19
CA THR A 886 24.62 9.94 -1.53
C THR A 886 23.75 10.39 -0.37
N ASP A 887 24.01 11.59 0.12
CA ASP A 887 23.14 12.31 1.03
C ASP A 887 22.31 13.31 0.23
N ASN A 888 20.98 13.22 0.35
CA ASN A 888 20.04 14.09 -0.33
C ASN A 888 19.35 15.02 0.65
N PHE A 889 19.10 16.22 0.19
CA PHE A 889 18.28 17.23 0.85
C PHE A 889 17.30 17.80 -0.17
N THR A 890 16.00 17.75 0.12
CA THR A 890 14.98 18.33 -0.74
C THR A 890 14.20 19.39 0.01
N LYS A 891 14.03 20.54 -0.61
CA LYS A 891 13.17 21.59 -0.07
C LYS A 891 11.72 21.19 -0.23
N ILE A 892 11.02 21.10 0.89
CA ILE A 892 9.60 20.79 0.97
C ILE A 892 8.83 21.97 1.57
N ILE A 893 7.49 21.89 1.52
CA ILE A 893 6.65 22.89 2.20
C ILE A 893 6.91 22.78 3.70
N SER A 894 7.38 23.87 4.27
CA SER A 894 7.59 24.03 5.71
C SER A 894 6.33 24.55 6.41
N ARG A 895 6.45 25.38 7.41
CA ARG A 895 5.35 25.90 8.24
C ARG A 895 4.26 26.59 7.43
N TYR A 896 3.02 26.16 7.64
CA TYR A 896 1.82 26.84 7.14
C TYR A 896 0.63 26.64 8.09
N PHE A 897 -0.33 27.59 8.02
CA PHE A 897 -1.54 27.58 8.83
C PHE A 897 -2.74 27.60 7.90
N LEU A 898 -3.80 26.85 8.22
CA LEU A 898 -5.03 26.85 7.44
C LEU A 898 -6.26 26.98 8.34
N VAL A 899 -7.24 27.73 7.86
CA VAL A 899 -8.61 27.66 8.36
C VAL A 899 -9.40 26.81 7.39
N LYS A 900 -9.92 25.67 7.86
CA LYS A 900 -10.69 24.70 7.07
C LYS A 900 -12.12 24.63 7.54
N MET A 901 -13.05 24.73 6.61
CA MET A 901 -14.47 24.49 6.83
C MET A 901 -14.89 23.24 6.07
N THR A 902 -15.56 22.32 6.73
CA THR A 902 -16.04 21.06 6.13
C THR A 902 -17.53 20.88 6.46
N TYR A 903 -18.36 20.74 5.44
CA TYR A 903 -19.76 20.37 5.59
C TYR A 903 -19.99 18.96 5.06
N ARG A 904 -20.51 18.08 5.93
CA ARG A 904 -20.90 16.70 5.60
C ARG A 904 -22.40 16.61 5.51
N PHE A 905 -22.91 16.08 4.41
CA PHE A 905 -24.34 15.85 4.24
C PHE A 905 -24.63 14.36 4.05
N ASN A 906 -25.73 13.92 4.65
CA ASN A 906 -26.23 12.57 4.50
C ASN A 906 -27.76 12.61 4.50
N SER A 907 -28.37 12.18 3.39
CA SER A 907 -29.84 12.08 3.27
C SER A 907 -30.39 10.70 3.61
N ASN A 908 -29.53 9.75 3.98
CA ASN A 908 -30.00 8.44 4.38
C ASN A 908 -30.75 8.61 5.71
N LYS A 909 -32.07 8.62 5.62
CA LYS A 909 -32.94 8.64 6.81
C LYS A 909 -32.75 7.33 7.56
N THR A 910 -31.92 7.33 8.60
CA THR A 910 -32.08 6.34 9.66
C THR A 910 -33.40 6.70 10.32
N THR A 911 -34.49 6.02 9.98
CA THR A 911 -35.71 6.10 10.76
C THR A 911 -35.39 5.59 12.15
N GLU A 912 -35.28 6.53 13.10
CA GLU A 912 -35.55 6.18 14.49
C GLU A 912 -36.98 5.59 14.49
N LYS A 913 -37.09 4.27 14.60
CA LYS A 913 -38.32 3.69 15.12
C LYS A 913 -38.45 4.25 16.52
N ASP A 914 -39.24 5.31 16.66
CA ASP A 914 -39.76 5.74 17.95
C ASP A 914 -40.23 4.49 18.68
N GLY A 915 -39.47 4.09 19.69
CA GLY A 915 -39.84 3.02 20.60
C GLY A 915 -41.03 3.45 21.49
N LYS A 916 -42.17 3.75 20.89
CA LYS A 916 -43.48 3.82 21.51
C LYS A 916 -44.20 2.51 21.26
N GLY A 917 -43.72 1.45 21.79
CA GLY A 917 -44.41 0.20 22.03
C GLY A 917 -44.68 0.08 23.51
N GLY A 918 -45.75 0.67 23.96
CA GLY A 918 -46.24 0.46 25.35
C GLY A 918 -46.51 -1.02 25.57
N TRP A 919 -45.91 -1.55 26.59
CA TRP A 919 -46.28 -2.83 27.15
C TRP A 919 -47.54 -2.66 28.00
N HIS A 920 -48.63 -3.31 27.57
CA HIS A 920 -49.70 -3.73 28.44
C HIS A 920 -49.43 -5.16 28.91
#